data_62133436a0ef8396d459c59e41a6f48a
#
_entry.id   62133436a0ef8396d459c59e41a6f48a
#
_cell.length_a   1.000
_cell.length_b   1.000
_cell.length_c   1.000
_cell.angle_alpha   90.00
_cell.angle_beta   90.00
_cell.angle_gamma   90.00
#
_symmetry.space_group_name_H-M   'P 1'
#
loop_
_entity.id
_entity.type
_entity.pdbx_description
1 polymer ?
#
loop_
_entity_poly.entity_id
_entity_poly.type
_entity_poly.pdbx_seq_one_letter_code
_entity_poly.pdbx_strand_id
1 'polypeptide(L)'
;MRITQVTPGVIPIPPNGWGAVEKILWCYHNEFNSLGHECTIKYLNEASTDNSDIIHIHIANLALEASEKGVSYIFSLHDHHVVHYGKDSFNYQQNLEAIQKSVISFCHAEYLVDYFDGTDKLFYLSHGVEVDYFKVDNLYREEHKLLCIANNGIGGDASFDRKGFRYAIEAAKKLNLPITIAGPENNKSFFQHHPDLLEYENLTLLLTNLSEGEILDLYKSHSIFLHPSILEAGHPNLTLLEAVSCGLPVVGTYEGSQKIDGMIVSERNSDRVAESISEIINQYEKYVDLTQNNRTKFDWTTICKRMVDMYRVITLIKKEYSSEETKNLFISNFNNIKKTMTNINTNTQNIKPNVKYNFHFVNQPFFEILGDSDKKFNVEFYDSNGLHHRTELSANMWTKVSREYFTNWYIKVYCDNNIVFEYNLDLTNRRVFISFESSSLGDSIAWIPYVLDFKKQHNCIIIVSTFWNKLFKKSYPELEFVEPGSTVKNLFALYRIGWFENETKEPFYPNTIPLQKTITNLLKLEHTEIKPTLDFVPKSRPMVEKYITIADESTAGLKLWNNPKGWQELIDYLTGLGYKIINISKHGGNYKNVIKLKDTSIENTMNYIHHSEFFIGLSSGLSWLSWALGKHVVMISNFTESDHEFTSNCTRITNDSVCNGCWNKSEFRFDRGDWNWCPIHKGTPRQFECHKSITSEIVIKQIQHLL
;
A
#
# COMPACT_ATOMS: atom_id res chain seq x y z
N MET A 1 26.20 -19.17 29.73
CA MET A 1 24.72 -19.21 29.64
C MET A 1 24.38 -19.86 28.31
N ARG A 2 23.29 -20.62 28.27
CA ARG A 2 22.67 -21.11 27.05
C ARG A 2 21.59 -20.09 26.60
N ILE A 3 21.79 -19.52 25.42
CA ILE A 3 20.96 -18.47 24.85
C ILE A 3 20.33 -19.01 23.59
N THR A 4 19.00 -18.98 23.47
CA THR A 4 18.30 -19.35 22.25
C THR A 4 17.67 -18.10 21.63
N GLN A 5 18.09 -17.78 20.39
CA GLN A 5 17.45 -16.77 19.55
C GLN A 5 16.33 -17.42 18.76
N VAL A 6 15.15 -16.82 18.74
CA VAL A 6 13.97 -17.39 18.07
C VAL A 6 13.62 -16.61 16.82
N THR A 7 13.52 -17.33 15.70
CA THR A 7 13.19 -16.80 14.37
C THR A 7 11.92 -17.45 13.80
N PRO A 8 11.18 -16.78 12.90
CA PRO A 8 10.08 -17.38 12.15
C PRO A 8 10.57 -18.35 11.03
N GLY A 9 11.87 -18.27 10.63
CA GLY A 9 12.45 -19.15 9.60
C GLY A 9 12.03 -18.81 8.17
N VAL A 10 11.59 -17.59 7.91
CA VAL A 10 11.17 -17.16 6.56
C VAL A 10 12.37 -16.90 5.65
N ILE A 11 13.45 -16.36 6.21
CA ILE A 11 14.71 -16.07 5.50
C ILE A 11 15.83 -16.93 6.14
N PRO A 12 16.74 -17.51 5.34
CA PRO A 12 17.90 -18.25 5.87
C PRO A 12 18.79 -17.37 6.77
N ILE A 13 19.45 -17.96 7.74
CA ILE A 13 20.44 -17.29 8.58
C ILE A 13 21.78 -18.02 8.44
N PRO A 14 22.86 -17.35 8.00
CA PRO A 14 22.93 -15.94 7.58
C PRO A 14 22.12 -15.66 6.31
N PRO A 15 21.57 -14.45 6.14
CA PRO A 15 20.81 -14.12 4.95
C PRO A 15 21.73 -13.94 3.73
N ASN A 16 21.26 -14.36 2.56
CA ASN A 16 21.93 -14.08 1.28
C ASN A 16 21.40 -12.74 0.75
N GLY A 17 22.05 -11.63 1.08
CA GLY A 17 21.62 -10.28 0.67
C GLY A 17 20.75 -9.59 1.73
N TRP A 18 19.58 -9.09 1.34
CA TRP A 18 18.70 -8.31 2.22
C TRP A 18 18.01 -9.19 3.29
N GLY A 19 18.06 -8.76 4.54
CA GLY A 19 17.49 -9.45 5.70
C GLY A 19 18.07 -8.86 6.99
N ALA A 20 17.63 -7.63 7.35
CA ALA A 20 18.25 -6.89 8.45
C ALA A 20 18.12 -7.61 9.81
N VAL A 21 16.96 -8.20 10.11
CA VAL A 21 16.72 -8.92 11.37
C VAL A 21 17.54 -10.20 11.41
N GLU A 22 17.57 -10.95 10.30
CA GLU A 22 18.34 -12.20 10.19
C GLU A 22 19.86 -11.94 10.30
N LYS A 23 20.34 -10.82 9.74
CA LYS A 23 21.73 -10.38 9.91
C LYS A 23 22.02 -10.07 11.38
N ILE A 24 21.14 -9.37 12.08
CA ILE A 24 21.27 -9.07 13.51
C ILE A 24 21.32 -10.37 14.34
N LEU A 25 20.42 -11.33 14.07
CA LEU A 25 20.43 -12.64 14.76
C LEU A 25 21.73 -13.39 14.53
N TRP A 26 22.27 -13.34 13.31
CA TRP A 26 23.55 -13.96 13.00
C TRP A 26 24.72 -13.30 13.75
N CYS A 27 24.73 -11.96 13.81
CA CYS A 27 25.73 -11.22 14.58
C CYS A 27 25.63 -11.53 16.08
N TYR A 28 24.44 -11.60 16.66
CA TYR A 28 24.22 -12.02 18.04
C TYR A 28 24.72 -13.44 18.28
N HIS A 29 24.41 -14.38 17.39
CA HIS A 29 24.86 -15.76 17.49
C HIS A 29 26.38 -15.84 17.55
N ASN A 30 27.08 -15.23 16.62
CA ASN A 30 28.54 -15.26 16.55
C ASN A 30 29.15 -14.59 17.77
N GLU A 31 28.65 -13.41 18.14
CA GLU A 31 29.26 -12.64 19.22
C GLU A 31 29.02 -13.26 20.61
N PHE A 32 27.83 -13.78 20.90
CA PHE A 32 27.59 -14.48 22.15
C PHE A 32 28.45 -15.74 22.27
N ASN A 33 28.66 -16.48 21.18
CA ASN A 33 29.57 -17.64 21.18
C ASN A 33 31.04 -17.22 21.40
N SER A 34 31.48 -16.10 20.79
CA SER A 34 32.82 -15.54 21.00
C SER A 34 33.05 -15.07 22.44
N LEU A 35 32.00 -14.57 23.10
CA LEU A 35 31.99 -14.17 24.51
C LEU A 35 31.93 -15.35 25.50
N GLY A 36 31.98 -16.59 25.02
CA GLY A 36 31.98 -17.80 25.82
C GLY A 36 30.60 -18.27 26.30
N HIS A 37 29.54 -17.90 25.60
CA HIS A 37 28.21 -18.40 25.82
C HIS A 37 27.83 -19.42 24.74
N GLU A 38 26.87 -20.29 25.01
CA GLU A 38 26.30 -21.21 24.02
C GLU A 38 25.05 -20.56 23.41
N CYS A 39 25.20 -19.98 22.22
CA CYS A 39 24.10 -19.34 21.52
C CYS A 39 23.64 -20.20 20.35
N THR A 40 22.34 -20.46 20.27
CA THR A 40 21.68 -21.18 19.17
C THR A 40 20.56 -20.38 18.56
N ILE A 41 20.27 -20.59 17.28
CA ILE A 41 19.13 -20.00 16.56
C ILE A 41 18.15 -21.14 16.27
N LYS A 42 16.88 -20.99 16.69
CA LYS A 42 15.86 -22.04 16.58
C LYS A 42 14.51 -21.51 16.22
N TYR A 43 13.64 -22.40 15.75
CA TYR A 43 12.21 -22.13 15.66
C TYR A 43 11.53 -22.22 17.05
N LEU A 44 10.42 -21.56 17.24
CA LEU A 44 9.75 -21.50 18.53
C LEU A 44 9.39 -22.88 19.09
N ASN A 45 8.91 -23.81 18.26
CA ASN A 45 8.57 -25.18 18.68
C ASN A 45 9.77 -25.96 19.24
N GLU A 46 10.96 -25.72 18.73
CA GLU A 46 12.21 -26.29 19.20
C GLU A 46 12.70 -25.60 20.48
N ALA A 47 12.49 -24.27 20.57
CA ALA A 47 12.90 -23.46 21.71
C ALA A 47 12.06 -23.75 22.97
N SER A 48 10.77 -24.05 22.85
CA SER A 48 9.86 -24.29 23.97
C SER A 48 10.18 -25.55 24.77
N THR A 49 10.94 -26.48 24.20
CA THR A 49 11.38 -27.74 24.87
C THR A 49 12.83 -27.67 25.35
N ASP A 50 13.49 -26.53 25.18
CA ASP A 50 14.90 -26.35 25.42
C ASP A 50 15.22 -25.91 26.88
N ASN A 51 16.31 -26.43 27.44
CA ASN A 51 16.83 -26.02 28.74
C ASN A 51 17.66 -24.74 28.67
N SER A 52 17.23 -23.73 27.88
CA SER A 52 17.93 -22.47 27.75
C SER A 52 17.80 -21.61 28.98
N ASP A 53 18.89 -20.93 29.36
CA ASP A 53 18.85 -19.92 30.43
C ASP A 53 18.08 -18.67 29.98
N ILE A 54 18.22 -18.34 28.68
CA ILE A 54 17.59 -17.18 28.01
C ILE A 54 16.96 -17.62 26.69
N ILE A 55 15.71 -17.25 26.49
CA ILE A 55 14.99 -17.34 25.21
C ILE A 55 14.73 -15.91 24.74
N HIS A 56 15.28 -15.49 23.60
CA HIS A 56 15.17 -14.17 23.04
C HIS A 56 14.42 -14.22 21.72
N ILE A 57 13.29 -13.54 21.63
CA ILE A 57 12.34 -13.58 20.50
C ILE A 57 12.31 -12.23 19.79
N HIS A 58 12.32 -12.26 18.46
CA HIS A 58 12.48 -11.07 17.63
C HIS A 58 11.21 -10.64 16.85
N ILE A 59 10.11 -11.34 17.06
CA ILE A 59 8.82 -11.07 16.38
C ILE A 59 7.67 -11.22 17.38
N ALA A 60 6.77 -10.25 17.41
CA ALA A 60 5.72 -10.16 18.40
C ALA A 60 4.75 -11.34 18.42
N ASN A 61 4.31 -11.86 17.28
CA ASN A 61 3.42 -13.01 17.20
C ASN A 61 4.02 -14.27 17.83
N LEU A 62 5.32 -14.53 17.60
CA LEU A 62 6.03 -15.66 18.23
C LEU A 62 6.23 -15.44 19.73
N ALA A 63 6.42 -14.20 20.17
CA ALA A 63 6.50 -13.84 21.58
C ALA A 63 5.17 -14.12 22.30
N LEU A 64 4.06 -13.80 21.70
CA LEU A 64 2.73 -14.09 22.23
C LEU A 64 2.44 -15.59 22.25
N GLU A 65 2.79 -16.32 21.18
CA GLU A 65 2.68 -17.78 21.15
C GLU A 65 3.53 -18.45 22.24
N ALA A 66 4.74 -17.95 22.50
CA ALA A 66 5.60 -18.41 23.58
C ALA A 66 4.94 -18.16 24.95
N SER A 67 4.32 -16.97 25.14
CA SER A 67 3.57 -16.66 26.35
C SER A 67 2.41 -17.61 26.60
N GLU A 68 1.63 -17.95 25.56
CA GLU A 68 0.52 -18.91 25.64
C GLU A 68 0.99 -20.31 26.05
N LYS A 69 2.19 -20.69 25.63
CA LYS A 69 2.86 -21.96 26.02
C LYS A 69 3.54 -21.88 27.38
N GLY A 70 3.43 -20.78 28.12
CA GLY A 70 4.07 -20.59 29.42
C GLY A 70 5.59 -20.39 29.36
N VAL A 71 6.16 -20.07 28.20
CA VAL A 71 7.58 -19.84 28.00
C VAL A 71 7.94 -18.40 28.39
N SER A 72 8.88 -18.25 29.32
CA SER A 72 9.42 -16.95 29.73
C SER A 72 10.45 -16.47 28.73
N TYR A 73 10.29 -15.26 28.18
CA TYR A 73 11.12 -14.75 27.09
C TYR A 73 11.57 -13.29 27.27
N ILE A 74 12.62 -12.95 26.55
CA ILE A 74 13.04 -11.56 26.26
C ILE A 74 12.55 -11.24 24.85
N PHE A 75 12.13 -10.01 24.59
CA PHE A 75 11.62 -9.60 23.30
C PHE A 75 12.45 -8.44 22.70
N SER A 76 12.77 -8.51 21.40
CA SER A 76 13.32 -7.38 20.65
C SER A 76 12.34 -6.86 19.61
N LEU A 77 12.02 -5.58 19.71
CA LEU A 77 11.13 -4.87 18.80
C LEU A 77 11.91 -4.38 17.57
N HIS A 78 11.66 -4.98 16.42
CA HIS A 78 12.24 -4.58 15.12
C HIS A 78 11.22 -3.96 14.16
N ASP A 79 9.96 -3.86 14.56
CA ASP A 79 8.86 -3.45 13.69
C ASP A 79 8.70 -1.93 13.67
N HIS A 80 9.10 -1.29 12.55
CA HIS A 80 8.88 0.14 12.32
C HIS A 80 7.41 0.48 11.96
N HIS A 81 6.62 -0.52 11.56
CA HIS A 81 5.22 -0.32 11.23
C HIS A 81 4.40 0.12 12.45
N VAL A 82 4.85 -0.20 13.67
CA VAL A 82 4.18 0.26 14.91
C VAL A 82 4.03 1.77 14.99
N VAL A 83 4.98 2.53 14.43
CA VAL A 83 4.93 3.99 14.36
C VAL A 83 4.16 4.45 13.14
N HIS A 84 4.39 3.79 12.01
CA HIS A 84 3.74 4.12 10.75
C HIS A 84 2.20 3.99 10.83
N TYR A 85 1.73 2.92 11.47
CA TYR A 85 0.29 2.62 11.56
C TYR A 85 -0.39 3.17 12.83
N GLY A 86 0.39 3.70 13.77
CA GLY A 86 -0.13 4.33 14.98
C GLY A 86 -0.53 3.35 16.10
N LYS A 87 -0.85 3.92 17.27
CA LYS A 87 -1.08 3.18 18.52
C LYS A 87 -2.32 2.29 18.53
N ASP A 88 -3.31 2.58 17.69
CA ASP A 88 -4.53 1.77 17.58
C ASP A 88 -4.40 0.62 16.59
N SER A 89 -3.25 0.51 15.91
CA SER A 89 -3.00 -0.55 14.95
C SER A 89 -2.83 -1.92 15.64
N PHE A 90 -3.20 -2.97 14.91
CA PHE A 90 -2.93 -4.35 15.32
C PHE A 90 -1.44 -4.56 15.62
N ASN A 91 -0.56 -4.04 14.77
CA ASN A 91 0.89 -4.15 14.95
C ASN A 91 1.35 -3.52 16.27
N TYR A 92 0.88 -2.32 16.60
CA TYR A 92 1.21 -1.68 17.86
C TYR A 92 0.70 -2.49 19.05
N GLN A 93 -0.58 -2.89 19.05
CA GLN A 93 -1.19 -3.63 20.14
C GLN A 93 -0.53 -4.98 20.36
N GLN A 94 -0.21 -5.69 19.28
CA GLN A 94 0.50 -6.97 19.34
C GLN A 94 1.92 -6.80 19.92
N ASN A 95 2.67 -5.78 19.50
CA ASN A 95 3.98 -5.49 20.05
C ASN A 95 3.91 -5.03 21.49
N LEU A 96 2.94 -4.18 21.86
CA LEU A 96 2.73 -3.76 23.24
C LEU A 96 2.43 -4.95 24.16
N GLU A 97 1.55 -5.86 23.74
CA GLU A 97 1.24 -7.08 24.49
C GLU A 97 2.47 -7.99 24.64
N ALA A 98 3.26 -8.16 23.57
CA ALA A 98 4.53 -8.90 23.61
C ALA A 98 5.53 -8.29 24.61
N ILE A 99 5.64 -6.95 24.65
CA ILE A 99 6.45 -6.22 25.63
C ILE A 99 5.93 -6.45 27.05
N GLN A 100 4.64 -6.30 27.28
CA GLN A 100 4.03 -6.46 28.61
C GLN A 100 4.19 -7.86 29.19
N LYS A 101 4.09 -8.91 28.34
CA LYS A 101 4.24 -10.31 28.71
C LYS A 101 5.69 -10.79 28.81
N SER A 102 6.65 -10.05 28.23
CA SER A 102 8.07 -10.37 28.33
C SER A 102 8.63 -10.18 29.73
N VAL A 103 9.82 -10.75 29.98
CA VAL A 103 10.60 -10.40 31.18
C VAL A 103 11.14 -8.99 31.04
N ILE A 104 11.85 -8.71 29.93
CA ILE A 104 12.25 -7.38 29.47
C ILE A 104 12.17 -7.37 27.94
N SER A 105 12.15 -6.15 27.38
CA SER A 105 12.18 -5.97 25.92
C SER A 105 13.22 -4.91 25.51
N PHE A 106 13.75 -5.07 24.31
CA PHE A 106 14.62 -4.10 23.68
C PHE A 106 13.94 -3.46 22.48
N CYS A 107 14.17 -2.17 22.29
CA CYS A 107 13.94 -1.48 21.03
C CYS A 107 15.26 -0.88 20.52
N HIS A 108 15.33 -0.63 19.22
CA HIS A 108 16.58 -0.24 18.58
C HIS A 108 16.55 1.22 18.09
N ALA A 109 15.51 1.97 18.43
CA ALA A 109 15.41 3.41 18.28
C ALA A 109 14.92 4.03 19.59
N GLU A 110 15.60 5.08 20.06
CA GLU A 110 15.36 5.66 21.38
C GLU A 110 13.94 6.20 21.54
N TYR A 111 13.39 6.85 20.50
CA TYR A 111 12.03 7.38 20.49
C TYR A 111 10.95 6.31 20.70
N LEU A 112 11.24 5.03 20.41
CA LEU A 112 10.29 3.93 20.65
C LEU A 112 10.04 3.67 22.13
N VAL A 113 10.99 3.98 23.02
CA VAL A 113 10.78 3.87 24.45
C VAL A 113 9.67 4.81 24.92
N ASP A 114 9.68 6.04 24.43
CA ASP A 114 8.64 7.02 24.74
C ASP A 114 7.34 6.74 23.99
N TYR A 115 7.45 6.19 22.77
CA TYR A 115 6.28 5.83 21.96
C TYR A 115 5.43 4.73 22.59
N PHE A 116 6.05 3.73 23.25
CA PHE A 116 5.41 2.70 24.04
C PHE A 116 5.25 3.10 25.51
N ASP A 117 4.82 4.33 25.76
CA ASP A 117 4.59 4.84 27.11
C ASP A 117 3.67 3.92 27.93
N GLY A 118 3.88 3.90 29.25
CA GLY A 118 3.14 3.02 30.15
C GLY A 118 3.72 1.60 30.29
N THR A 119 4.86 1.31 29.67
CA THR A 119 5.63 0.09 29.95
C THR A 119 7.00 0.45 30.52
N ASP A 120 7.37 -0.18 31.62
CA ASP A 120 8.68 -0.07 32.27
C ASP A 120 9.67 -1.16 31.85
N LYS A 121 9.24 -2.03 30.91
CA LYS A 121 10.02 -3.18 30.44
C LYS A 121 10.75 -2.98 29.13
N LEU A 122 10.55 -1.85 28.43
CA LEU A 122 11.17 -1.57 27.14
C LEU A 122 12.42 -0.69 27.30
N PHE A 123 13.55 -1.17 26.82
CA PHE A 123 14.84 -0.50 26.92
C PHE A 123 15.44 -0.25 25.55
N TYR A 124 16.03 0.94 25.37
CA TYR A 124 16.80 1.23 24.17
C TYR A 124 18.13 0.50 24.18
N LEU A 125 18.42 -0.19 23.08
CA LEU A 125 19.72 -0.80 22.80
C LEU A 125 19.99 -0.64 21.29
N SER A 126 21.02 0.12 20.93
CA SER A 126 21.39 0.32 19.52
C SER A 126 21.78 -1.00 18.85
N HIS A 127 21.65 -1.04 17.51
CA HIS A 127 22.33 -2.07 16.74
C HIS A 127 23.85 -1.92 16.82
N GLY A 128 24.57 -2.99 16.53
CA GLY A 128 26.00 -3.00 16.34
C GLY A 128 26.42 -3.00 14.87
N VAL A 129 27.71 -2.97 14.63
CA VAL A 129 28.35 -3.12 13.34
C VAL A 129 29.60 -4.01 13.48
N GLU A 130 29.93 -4.76 12.45
CA GLU A 130 31.17 -5.54 12.38
C GLU A 130 32.33 -4.61 11.99
N VAL A 131 32.89 -3.93 12.98
CA VAL A 131 33.85 -2.83 12.79
C VAL A 131 35.14 -3.27 12.09
N ASP A 132 35.54 -4.52 12.24
CA ASP A 132 36.74 -5.05 11.58
C ASP A 132 36.48 -5.40 10.11
N TYR A 133 35.25 -5.81 9.78
CA TYR A 133 34.85 -6.05 8.39
C TYR A 133 34.64 -4.73 7.64
N PHE A 134 33.93 -3.77 8.24
CA PHE A 134 33.70 -2.44 7.69
C PHE A 134 34.86 -1.47 8.00
N LYS A 135 36.11 -1.96 7.83
CA LYS A 135 37.31 -1.17 7.98
C LYS A 135 37.88 -0.74 6.64
N VAL A 136 38.27 0.53 6.54
CA VAL A 136 38.91 1.10 5.35
C VAL A 136 40.25 1.70 5.74
N ASP A 137 41.32 1.35 5.01
CA ASP A 137 42.66 1.83 5.32
C ASP A 137 42.88 3.30 4.96
N ASN A 138 42.29 3.75 3.82
CA ASN A 138 42.29 5.15 3.42
C ASN A 138 40.93 5.77 3.67
N LEU A 139 40.83 6.62 4.69
CA LEU A 139 39.59 7.29 5.11
C LEU A 139 39.30 8.55 4.28
N TYR A 140 40.33 9.23 3.79
CA TYR A 140 40.19 10.49 3.06
C TYR A 140 40.03 10.20 1.55
N ARG A 141 38.99 10.77 0.94
CA ARG A 141 38.71 10.66 -0.50
C ARG A 141 38.92 12.02 -1.15
N GLU A 142 39.62 12.03 -2.26
CA GLU A 142 39.90 13.26 -3.02
C GLU A 142 38.67 13.75 -3.77
N GLU A 143 37.84 12.82 -4.27
CA GLU A 143 36.60 13.14 -4.97
C GLU A 143 35.38 12.96 -4.06
N HIS A 144 34.47 13.93 -4.10
CA HIS A 144 33.22 13.85 -3.34
C HIS A 144 32.13 13.15 -4.14
N LYS A 145 31.82 11.90 -3.76
CA LYS A 145 30.74 11.08 -4.32
C LYS A 145 29.77 10.75 -3.19
N LEU A 146 28.48 10.92 -3.47
CA LEU A 146 27.40 10.71 -2.50
C LEU A 146 26.84 9.30 -2.63
N LEU A 147 26.52 8.66 -1.49
CA LEU A 147 25.98 7.32 -1.43
C LEU A 147 24.71 7.30 -0.58
N CYS A 148 23.66 6.65 -1.07
CA CYS A 148 22.47 6.29 -0.30
C CYS A 148 22.18 4.81 -0.49
N ILE A 149 22.21 4.01 0.58
CA ILE A 149 21.87 2.58 0.55
C ILE A 149 20.61 2.37 1.36
N ALA A 150 19.50 1.99 0.73
CA ALA A 150 18.23 1.84 1.41
C ALA A 150 17.24 0.94 0.68
N ASN A 151 16.31 0.36 1.45
CA ASN A 151 15.09 -0.28 0.95
C ASN A 151 13.90 0.65 1.25
N ASN A 152 13.29 1.23 0.21
CA ASN A 152 12.14 2.13 0.34
C ASN A 152 10.83 1.41 0.66
N GLY A 153 10.80 0.07 0.65
CA GLY A 153 9.58 -0.72 0.82
C GLY A 153 8.81 -0.35 2.08
N ILE A 154 7.66 0.26 1.86
CA ILE A 154 6.51 0.22 2.77
C ILE A 154 5.42 -0.48 1.97
N GLY A 155 4.83 -1.54 2.51
CA GLY A 155 3.76 -2.23 1.81
C GLY A 155 2.66 -1.26 1.38
N GLY A 156 2.46 -1.11 0.08
CA GLY A 156 1.29 -0.49 -0.50
C GLY A 156 1.47 0.83 -1.24
N ASP A 157 2.39 1.71 -0.90
CA ASP A 157 2.60 2.98 -1.63
C ASP A 157 4.02 3.11 -2.17
N ALA A 158 4.21 2.65 -3.39
CA ALA A 158 5.50 2.74 -4.07
C ALA A 158 5.93 4.17 -4.40
N SER A 159 5.00 5.13 -4.42
CA SER A 159 5.28 6.55 -4.65
C SER A 159 5.79 7.26 -3.39
N PHE A 160 5.55 6.69 -2.21
CA PHE A 160 5.96 7.30 -0.95
C PHE A 160 7.47 7.20 -0.75
N ASP A 161 8.11 8.36 -0.62
CA ASP A 161 9.56 8.47 -0.41
C ASP A 161 9.93 8.36 1.07
N ARG A 162 9.84 7.16 1.65
CA ARG A 162 10.22 6.92 3.04
C ARG A 162 11.71 7.17 3.27
N LYS A 163 12.54 6.77 2.32
CA LYS A 163 14.00 6.84 2.41
C LYS A 163 14.61 8.17 1.97
N GLY A 164 13.80 9.08 1.40
CA GLY A 164 14.24 10.41 1.02
C GLY A 164 15.11 10.45 -0.22
N PHE A 165 14.92 9.52 -1.15
CA PHE A 165 15.68 9.48 -2.39
C PHE A 165 15.57 10.77 -3.19
N ARG A 166 14.38 11.39 -3.25
CA ARG A 166 14.18 12.67 -3.89
C ARG A 166 15.09 13.74 -3.29
N TYR A 167 15.11 13.87 -1.96
CA TYR A 167 15.91 14.90 -1.28
C TYR A 167 17.40 14.69 -1.49
N ALA A 168 17.86 13.44 -1.49
CA ALA A 168 19.24 13.09 -1.76
C ALA A 168 19.65 13.45 -3.21
N ILE A 169 18.84 13.09 -4.19
CA ILE A 169 19.13 13.33 -5.62
C ILE A 169 19.04 14.82 -5.94
N GLU A 170 18.01 15.52 -5.46
CA GLU A 170 17.87 16.96 -5.69
C GLU A 170 19.01 17.77 -5.03
N ALA A 171 19.47 17.37 -3.84
CA ALA A 171 20.62 17.97 -3.19
C ALA A 171 21.91 17.72 -3.99
N ALA A 172 22.13 16.51 -4.47
CA ALA A 172 23.23 16.15 -5.35
C ALA A 172 23.22 16.98 -6.66
N LYS A 173 22.06 17.13 -7.29
CA LYS A 173 21.87 17.95 -8.49
C LYS A 173 22.21 19.42 -8.27
N LYS A 174 21.78 19.99 -7.13
CA LYS A 174 22.11 21.39 -6.75
C LYS A 174 23.62 21.63 -6.59
N LEU A 175 24.33 20.63 -6.10
CA LEU A 175 25.78 20.71 -5.89
C LEU A 175 26.60 20.17 -7.06
N ASN A 176 25.94 19.67 -8.09
CA ASN A 176 26.55 19.00 -9.24
C ASN A 176 27.49 17.85 -8.83
N LEU A 177 27.10 17.04 -7.83
CA LEU A 177 27.89 15.93 -7.29
C LEU A 177 27.32 14.58 -7.74
N PRO A 178 28.19 13.61 -8.11
CA PRO A 178 27.73 12.26 -8.40
C PRO A 178 27.09 11.60 -7.19
N ILE A 179 25.99 10.92 -7.42
CA ILE A 179 25.25 10.18 -6.38
C ILE A 179 24.93 8.77 -6.85
N THR A 180 25.14 7.80 -5.97
CA THR A 180 24.70 6.42 -6.14
C THR A 180 23.57 6.10 -5.16
N ILE A 181 22.44 5.64 -5.71
CA ILE A 181 21.35 5.04 -4.94
C ILE A 181 21.42 3.54 -5.09
N ALA A 182 21.66 2.83 -4.01
CA ALA A 182 21.73 1.38 -3.99
C ALA A 182 20.60 0.77 -3.13
N GLY A 183 20.09 -0.38 -3.54
CA GLY A 183 19.03 -1.04 -2.81
C GLY A 183 18.39 -2.18 -3.58
N PRO A 184 17.44 -2.91 -2.97
CA PRO A 184 16.78 -4.04 -3.61
C PRO A 184 15.92 -3.62 -4.81
N GLU A 185 15.56 -4.61 -5.60
CA GLU A 185 14.87 -4.43 -6.87
C GLU A 185 13.50 -3.75 -6.74
N ASN A 186 12.82 -3.90 -5.59
CA ASN A 186 11.55 -3.24 -5.30
C ASN A 186 11.63 -1.70 -5.31
N ASN A 187 12.83 -1.11 -5.15
CA ASN A 187 13.03 0.33 -5.28
C ASN A 187 12.78 0.83 -6.73
N LYS A 188 12.79 -0.05 -7.74
CA LYS A 188 12.46 0.30 -9.13
C LYS A 188 11.08 0.93 -9.23
N SER A 189 10.14 0.46 -8.44
CA SER A 189 8.77 0.99 -8.40
C SER A 189 8.74 2.48 -7.99
N PHE A 190 9.55 2.89 -7.01
CA PHE A 190 9.66 4.31 -6.64
C PHE A 190 10.11 5.18 -7.83
N PHE A 191 11.15 4.77 -8.54
CA PHE A 191 11.68 5.53 -9.68
C PHE A 191 10.75 5.54 -10.89
N GLN A 192 9.90 4.53 -11.05
CA GLN A 192 8.85 4.54 -12.07
C GLN A 192 7.80 5.63 -11.80
N HIS A 193 7.50 5.92 -10.51
CA HIS A 193 6.57 7.00 -10.11
C HIS A 193 7.24 8.39 -10.10
N HIS A 194 8.58 8.45 -10.14
CA HIS A 194 9.36 9.68 -10.10
C HIS A 194 10.39 9.75 -11.23
N PRO A 195 9.94 9.71 -12.51
CA PRO A 195 10.86 9.70 -13.66
C PRO A 195 11.67 10.98 -13.81
N ASP A 196 11.21 12.09 -13.25
CA ASP A 196 11.90 13.38 -13.20
C ASP A 196 13.26 13.30 -12.50
N LEU A 197 13.42 12.38 -11.57
CA LEU A 197 14.69 12.16 -10.86
C LEU A 197 15.75 11.48 -11.74
N LEU A 198 15.32 10.73 -12.77
CA LEU A 198 16.21 10.02 -13.70
C LEU A 198 16.88 10.95 -14.71
N GLU A 199 16.44 12.19 -14.81
CA GLU A 199 17.04 13.20 -15.71
C GLU A 199 18.42 13.72 -15.22
N TYR A 200 18.82 13.35 -13.99
CA TYR A 200 20.11 13.78 -13.46
C TYR A 200 21.24 12.90 -13.98
N GLU A 201 22.12 13.48 -14.83
CA GLU A 201 23.20 12.76 -15.53
C GLU A 201 24.21 12.08 -14.58
N ASN A 202 24.45 12.64 -13.39
CA ASN A 202 25.38 12.11 -12.39
C ASN A 202 24.71 11.16 -11.38
N LEU A 203 23.50 10.63 -11.68
CA LEU A 203 22.81 9.64 -10.91
C LEU A 203 23.17 8.22 -11.37
N THR A 204 23.61 7.40 -10.43
CA THR A 204 23.79 5.94 -10.63
C THR A 204 22.75 5.18 -9.81
N LEU A 205 22.03 4.27 -10.42
CA LEU A 205 21.08 3.37 -9.75
C LEU A 205 21.59 1.93 -9.75
N LEU A 206 21.76 1.37 -8.55
CA LEU A 206 22.14 -0.04 -8.33
C LEU A 206 20.99 -0.76 -7.62
N LEU A 207 19.89 -1.00 -8.35
CA LEU A 207 18.65 -1.57 -7.82
C LEU A 207 18.62 -3.08 -8.05
N THR A 208 19.43 -3.77 -7.28
CA THR A 208 19.59 -5.23 -7.29
C THR A 208 19.99 -5.75 -5.92
N ASN A 209 19.98 -7.06 -5.76
CA ASN A 209 20.42 -7.70 -4.52
C ASN A 209 21.95 -7.70 -4.47
N LEU A 210 22.52 -6.80 -3.69
CA LEU A 210 23.96 -6.66 -3.51
C LEU A 210 24.47 -7.59 -2.39
N SER A 211 25.61 -8.20 -2.59
CA SER A 211 26.36 -8.90 -1.55
C SER A 211 27.01 -7.93 -0.54
N GLU A 212 27.38 -8.40 0.63
CA GLU A 212 28.10 -7.56 1.61
C GLU A 212 29.42 -7.00 1.06
N GLY A 213 30.13 -7.77 0.25
CA GLY A 213 31.37 -7.31 -0.39
C GLY A 213 31.11 -6.13 -1.35
N GLU A 214 30.05 -6.22 -2.19
CA GLU A 214 29.67 -5.14 -3.09
C GLU A 214 29.21 -3.89 -2.31
N ILE A 215 28.51 -4.07 -1.19
CA ILE A 215 28.13 -2.96 -0.31
C ILE A 215 29.37 -2.31 0.31
N LEU A 216 30.33 -3.11 0.78
CA LEU A 216 31.61 -2.60 1.31
C LEU A 216 32.40 -1.82 0.25
N ASP A 217 32.39 -2.27 -1.01
CA ASP A 217 33.06 -1.58 -2.11
C ASP A 217 32.38 -0.23 -2.45
N LEU A 218 31.06 -0.16 -2.28
CA LEU A 218 30.34 1.13 -2.36
C LEU A 218 30.80 2.09 -1.26
N TYR A 219 30.87 1.64 0.00
CA TYR A 219 31.38 2.49 1.09
C TYR A 219 32.82 2.93 0.83
N LYS A 220 33.67 2.07 0.28
CA LYS A 220 35.07 2.39 -0.04
C LYS A 220 35.19 3.43 -1.16
N SER A 221 34.31 3.41 -2.13
CA SER A 221 34.39 4.26 -3.35
C SER A 221 33.65 5.60 -3.22
N HIS A 222 32.90 5.83 -2.16
CA HIS A 222 32.15 7.07 -1.92
C HIS A 222 32.71 7.84 -0.72
N SER A 223 32.30 9.10 -0.56
CA SER A 223 32.87 10.02 0.44
C SER A 223 31.89 10.49 1.50
N ILE A 224 30.60 10.59 1.17
CA ILE A 224 29.54 11.07 2.07
C ILE A 224 28.34 10.16 1.94
N PHE A 225 27.80 9.71 3.07
CA PHE A 225 26.60 8.90 3.12
C PHE A 225 25.35 9.74 3.40
N LEU A 226 24.31 9.57 2.60
CA LEU A 226 23.04 10.26 2.76
C LEU A 226 21.98 9.32 3.33
N HIS A 227 21.34 9.75 4.41
CA HIS A 227 20.29 9.00 5.07
C HIS A 227 19.08 9.90 5.42
N PRO A 228 18.42 10.50 4.41
CA PRO A 228 17.28 11.41 4.61
C PRO A 228 15.97 10.65 4.84
N SER A 229 16.02 9.58 5.60
CA SER A 229 14.95 8.62 5.87
C SER A 229 14.04 9.07 7.01
N ILE A 230 12.83 8.54 7.05
CA ILE A 230 11.86 8.64 8.17
C ILE A 230 11.34 7.25 8.52
N LEU A 231 10.79 7.08 9.72
CA LEU A 231 10.14 5.83 10.17
C LEU A 231 11.10 4.64 10.18
N GLU A 232 12.13 4.71 10.98
CA GLU A 232 13.10 3.63 11.18
C GLU A 232 12.89 2.93 12.53
N ALA A 233 12.90 1.58 12.55
CA ALA A 233 12.83 0.79 13.79
C ALA A 233 14.20 0.64 14.46
N GLY A 234 15.26 0.75 13.70
CA GLY A 234 16.64 0.83 14.18
C GLY A 234 17.22 2.21 13.94
N HIS A 235 17.65 2.92 15.00
CA HIS A 235 18.29 4.20 14.87
C HIS A 235 19.39 4.37 15.90
N PRO A 236 20.66 4.30 15.48
CA PRO A 236 21.13 4.19 14.09
C PRO A 236 20.79 2.83 13.44
N ASN A 237 20.51 2.84 12.15
CA ASN A 237 20.32 1.60 11.39
C ASN A 237 21.66 1.01 10.91
N LEU A 238 21.63 -0.22 10.40
CA LEU A 238 22.84 -0.96 10.02
C LEU A 238 23.64 -0.23 8.93
N THR A 239 22.99 0.23 7.85
CA THR A 239 23.69 0.88 6.72
C THR A 239 24.36 2.19 7.12
N LEU A 240 23.77 2.93 8.09
CA LEU A 240 24.38 4.12 8.64
C LEU A 240 25.64 3.77 9.48
N LEU A 241 25.55 2.74 10.33
CA LEU A 241 26.68 2.27 11.14
C LEU A 241 27.82 1.72 10.28
N GLU A 242 27.49 0.97 9.24
CA GLU A 242 28.44 0.47 8.24
C GLU A 242 29.17 1.64 7.55
N ALA A 243 28.42 2.66 7.11
CA ALA A 243 28.99 3.85 6.47
C ALA A 243 29.98 4.61 7.38
N VAL A 244 29.59 4.91 8.63
CA VAL A 244 30.52 5.60 9.56
C VAL A 244 31.70 4.74 9.96
N SER A 245 31.54 3.41 10.02
CA SER A 245 32.68 2.50 10.26
C SER A 245 33.70 2.52 9.11
N CYS A 246 33.22 2.73 7.88
CA CYS A 246 34.05 2.94 6.69
C CYS A 246 34.58 4.37 6.55
N GLY A 247 34.35 5.26 7.53
CA GLY A 247 34.84 6.63 7.54
C GLY A 247 34.01 7.60 6.68
N LEU A 248 32.77 7.28 6.32
CA LEU A 248 31.91 8.22 5.62
C LEU A 248 31.16 9.12 6.61
N PRO A 249 31.37 10.45 6.56
CA PRO A 249 30.46 11.38 7.20
C PRO A 249 29.05 11.24 6.68
N VAL A 250 28.05 11.56 7.52
CA VAL A 250 26.64 11.29 7.21
C VAL A 250 25.83 12.60 7.24
N VAL A 251 24.94 12.76 6.27
CA VAL A 251 23.81 13.70 6.35
C VAL A 251 22.53 12.89 6.54
N GLY A 252 21.89 13.03 7.69
CA GLY A 252 20.63 12.35 8.01
C GLY A 252 19.56 13.34 8.44
N THR A 253 18.30 12.88 8.52
CA THR A 253 17.13 13.73 8.80
C THR A 253 16.39 13.33 10.07
N TYR A 254 17.08 12.70 11.00
CA TYR A 254 16.48 12.23 12.25
C TYR A 254 16.79 13.12 13.43
N GLU A 255 15.79 13.36 14.26
CA GLU A 255 15.94 13.84 15.62
C GLU A 255 15.80 12.66 16.62
N GLY A 256 16.59 12.66 17.71
CA GLY A 256 16.36 11.80 18.87
C GLY A 256 17.03 10.43 18.87
N SER A 257 18.10 10.25 18.13
CA SER A 257 18.95 9.04 18.27
C SER A 257 20.21 9.31 19.07
N GLN A 258 20.89 8.25 19.54
CA GLN A 258 22.24 8.39 20.07
C GLN A 258 23.11 9.15 19.07
N LYS A 259 23.86 10.11 19.57
CA LYS A 259 24.71 10.95 18.74
C LYS A 259 25.72 10.11 17.96
N ILE A 260 25.59 10.14 16.65
CA ILE A 260 26.54 9.56 15.71
C ILE A 260 27.60 10.63 15.43
N ASP A 261 28.84 10.36 15.79
CA ASP A 261 29.93 11.28 15.51
C ASP A 261 30.24 11.29 14.01
N GLY A 262 30.43 12.47 13.43
CA GLY A 262 30.56 12.63 11.97
C GLY A 262 29.24 12.74 11.21
N MET A 263 28.09 12.85 11.91
CA MET A 263 26.77 13.05 11.32
C MET A 263 26.27 14.48 11.53
N ILE A 264 25.71 15.07 10.47
CA ILE A 264 24.86 16.27 10.53
C ILE A 264 23.41 15.85 10.43
N VAL A 265 22.59 16.32 11.39
CA VAL A 265 21.13 16.17 11.32
C VAL A 265 20.56 17.38 10.59
N SER A 266 19.96 17.14 9.43
CA SER A 266 19.39 18.14 8.54
C SER A 266 17.86 18.09 8.55
N GLU A 267 17.21 19.19 8.25
CA GLU A 267 15.79 19.15 7.87
C GLU A 267 15.60 18.32 6.58
N ARG A 268 14.46 17.63 6.49
CA ARG A 268 14.12 16.83 5.32
C ARG A 268 13.65 17.71 4.15
N ASN A 269 14.58 18.47 3.64
CA ASN A 269 14.42 19.43 2.55
C ASN A 269 15.70 19.42 1.70
N SER A 270 15.59 19.44 0.38
CA SER A 270 16.74 19.29 -0.53
C SER A 270 17.76 20.46 -0.41
N ASP A 271 17.31 21.68 -0.07
CA ASP A 271 18.22 22.82 0.17
C ASP A 271 19.03 22.62 1.44
N ARG A 272 18.39 22.20 2.53
CA ARG A 272 19.05 21.94 3.81
C ARG A 272 20.00 20.76 3.74
N VAL A 273 19.60 19.70 3.03
CA VAL A 273 20.49 18.56 2.77
C VAL A 273 21.72 19.01 1.97
N ALA A 274 21.55 19.85 0.94
CA ALA A 274 22.66 20.40 0.15
C ALA A 274 23.59 21.30 1.01
N GLU A 275 23.03 22.16 1.87
CA GLU A 275 23.81 22.97 2.83
C GLU A 275 24.65 22.08 3.75
N SER A 276 24.05 21.00 4.29
CA SER A 276 24.74 20.05 5.18
C SER A 276 25.84 19.26 4.45
N ILE A 277 25.62 18.88 3.20
CA ILE A 277 26.66 18.27 2.36
C ILE A 277 27.81 19.25 2.15
N SER A 278 27.51 20.50 1.84
CA SER A 278 28.52 21.56 1.63
C SER A 278 29.32 21.82 2.91
N GLU A 279 28.69 21.80 4.08
CA GLU A 279 29.39 21.92 5.38
C GLU A 279 30.37 20.76 5.58
N ILE A 280 29.96 19.51 5.31
CA ILE A 280 30.85 18.35 5.40
C ILE A 280 32.03 18.50 4.43
N ILE A 281 31.80 18.88 3.18
CA ILE A 281 32.84 19.05 2.17
C ILE A 281 33.87 20.10 2.63
N ASN A 282 33.41 21.24 3.14
CA ASN A 282 34.27 22.31 3.61
C ASN A 282 35.14 21.94 4.82
N GLN A 283 34.76 20.92 5.60
CA GLN A 283 35.45 20.45 6.79
C GLN A 283 35.65 18.92 6.72
N TYR A 284 35.91 18.38 5.54
CA TYR A 284 35.81 16.94 5.25
C TYR A 284 36.65 16.09 6.20
N GLU A 285 37.94 16.40 6.36
CA GLU A 285 38.85 15.65 7.25
C GLU A 285 38.33 15.59 8.69
N LYS A 286 37.86 16.71 9.24
CA LYS A 286 37.27 16.76 10.57
C LYS A 286 36.09 15.81 10.74
N TYR A 287 35.18 15.82 9.76
CA TYR A 287 34.00 14.94 9.83
C TYR A 287 34.36 13.47 9.66
N VAL A 288 35.33 13.16 8.80
CA VAL A 288 35.91 11.80 8.66
C VAL A 288 36.52 11.33 9.98
N ASP A 289 37.37 12.16 10.63
CA ASP A 289 37.98 11.81 11.91
C ASP A 289 36.95 11.53 13.01
N LEU A 290 35.88 12.34 13.07
CA LEU A 290 34.81 12.12 14.02
C LEU A 290 34.12 10.78 13.86
N THR A 291 34.04 10.23 12.63
CA THR A 291 33.39 8.93 12.40
C THR A 291 34.05 7.79 13.17
N GLN A 292 35.37 7.89 13.43
CA GLN A 292 36.16 6.84 14.08
C GLN A 292 35.70 6.58 15.52
N ASN A 293 35.15 7.60 16.21
CA ASN A 293 34.61 7.44 17.54
C ASN A 293 33.44 6.45 17.64
N ASN A 294 32.73 6.20 16.51
CA ASN A 294 31.60 5.31 16.50
C ASN A 294 32.01 3.83 16.57
N ARG A 295 33.21 3.48 16.12
CA ARG A 295 33.70 2.08 16.08
C ARG A 295 33.65 1.41 17.44
N THR A 296 34.08 2.09 18.50
CA THR A 296 34.03 1.56 19.88
C THR A 296 32.63 1.62 20.49
N LYS A 297 31.77 2.57 20.08
CA LYS A 297 30.41 2.71 20.60
C LYS A 297 29.46 1.64 20.08
N PHE A 298 29.59 1.29 18.82
CA PHE A 298 28.65 0.45 18.07
C PHE A 298 29.23 -0.88 17.62
N ASP A 299 30.40 -1.28 18.11
CA ASP A 299 30.93 -2.62 17.90
C ASP A 299 30.00 -3.67 18.50
N TRP A 300 29.72 -4.76 17.75
CA TRP A 300 28.86 -5.84 18.22
C TRP A 300 29.32 -6.41 19.57
N THR A 301 30.63 -6.53 19.79
CA THR A 301 31.17 -6.99 21.08
C THR A 301 30.71 -6.10 22.23
N THR A 302 30.72 -4.76 22.05
CA THR A 302 30.26 -3.80 23.06
C THR A 302 28.75 -3.94 23.30
N ILE A 303 27.94 -4.09 22.24
CA ILE A 303 26.49 -4.20 22.34
C ILE A 303 26.13 -5.54 23.03
N CYS A 304 26.72 -6.64 22.59
CA CYS A 304 26.44 -7.96 23.14
C CYS A 304 26.91 -8.11 24.60
N LYS A 305 28.01 -7.49 25.01
CA LYS A 305 28.40 -7.42 26.43
C LYS A 305 27.34 -6.77 27.29
N ARG A 306 26.78 -5.64 26.86
CA ARG A 306 25.66 -4.97 27.56
C ARG A 306 24.44 -5.89 27.70
N MET A 307 24.08 -6.62 26.61
CA MET A 307 22.99 -7.60 26.65
C MET A 307 23.29 -8.74 27.63
N VAL A 308 24.50 -9.28 27.60
CA VAL A 308 24.95 -10.35 28.52
C VAL A 308 24.85 -9.93 29.98
N ASP A 309 25.20 -8.70 30.31
CA ASP A 309 25.08 -8.18 31.69
C ASP A 309 23.62 -8.14 32.13
N MET A 310 22.69 -7.72 31.24
CA MET A 310 21.25 -7.76 31.52
C MET A 310 20.75 -9.22 31.66
N TYR A 311 21.19 -10.14 30.79
CA TYR A 311 20.82 -11.54 30.86
C TYR A 311 21.30 -12.21 32.16
N ARG A 312 22.50 -11.86 32.67
CA ARG A 312 23.01 -12.35 33.95
C ARG A 312 22.13 -11.93 35.09
N VAL A 313 21.69 -10.68 35.13
CA VAL A 313 20.74 -10.18 36.14
C VAL A 313 19.44 -10.96 36.11
N ILE A 314 18.87 -11.17 34.91
CA ILE A 314 17.63 -11.95 34.74
C ILE A 314 17.81 -13.40 35.22
N THR A 315 18.95 -14.03 34.90
CA THR A 315 19.23 -15.42 35.30
C THR A 315 19.42 -15.57 36.78
N LEU A 316 20.05 -14.60 37.44
CA LEU A 316 20.22 -14.57 38.90
C LEU A 316 18.86 -14.45 39.59
N ILE A 317 18.01 -13.55 39.13
CA ILE A 317 16.68 -13.35 39.69
C ILE A 317 15.82 -14.62 39.55
N LYS A 318 15.84 -15.28 38.39
CA LYS A 318 15.13 -16.56 38.19
C LYS A 318 15.57 -17.66 39.16
N LYS A 319 16.80 -17.63 39.67
CA LYS A 319 17.32 -18.64 40.61
C LYS A 319 16.99 -18.36 42.07
N GLU A 320 16.89 -17.10 42.47
CA GLU A 320 16.76 -16.75 43.89
C GLU A 320 15.30 -16.55 44.36
N TYR A 321 14.36 -16.33 43.42
CA TYR A 321 13.02 -15.89 43.79
C TYR A 321 11.96 -16.53 42.90
N SER A 322 11.03 -17.21 43.52
CA SER A 322 9.94 -17.91 42.82
C SER A 322 8.54 -17.23 42.90
N SER A 323 8.44 -15.96 43.30
CA SER A 323 7.15 -15.28 43.57
C SER A 323 7.03 -13.86 43.00
N GLU A 324 5.81 -13.31 43.02
CA GLU A 324 5.44 -11.99 42.48
C GLU A 324 6.12 -10.80 43.20
N GLU A 325 6.57 -10.97 44.44
CA GLU A 325 7.39 -9.97 45.16
C GLU A 325 8.71 -9.68 44.48
N THR A 326 9.26 -10.64 43.75
CA THR A 326 10.48 -10.53 42.97
C THR A 326 10.36 -9.63 41.76
N LYS A 327 9.19 -9.62 41.12
CA LYS A 327 8.92 -8.69 40.00
C LYS A 327 9.02 -7.25 40.45
N ASN A 328 8.46 -6.94 41.64
CA ASN A 328 8.45 -5.58 42.19
C ASN A 328 9.85 -5.12 42.63
N LEU A 329 10.68 -6.03 43.16
CA LEU A 329 12.06 -5.73 43.56
C LEU A 329 12.97 -5.51 42.33
N PHE A 330 12.72 -6.26 41.27
CA PHE A 330 13.41 -6.11 39.99
C PHE A 330 13.10 -4.75 39.34
N ILE A 331 11.84 -4.38 39.27
CA ILE A 331 11.37 -3.10 38.74
C ILE A 331 11.95 -1.92 39.53
N SER A 332 12.03 -2.04 40.88
CA SER A 332 12.57 -0.98 41.74
C SER A 332 14.09 -0.81 41.60
N ASN A 333 14.84 -1.90 41.48
CA ASN A 333 16.30 -1.86 41.28
C ASN A 333 16.67 -1.43 39.85
N PHE A 334 15.87 -1.80 38.86
CA PHE A 334 16.06 -1.37 37.47
C PHE A 334 15.68 0.10 37.27
N ASN A 335 14.68 0.61 37.98
CA ASN A 335 14.33 2.03 38.01
C ASN A 335 15.44 2.89 38.65
N ASN A 336 16.23 2.35 39.58
CA ASN A 336 17.41 3.01 40.10
C ASN A 336 18.57 3.09 39.07
N ILE A 337 18.71 2.04 38.22
CA ILE A 337 19.68 2.06 37.10
C ILE A 337 19.18 3.02 36.01
N LYS A 338 17.89 3.08 35.75
CA LYS A 338 17.26 4.06 34.85
C LYS A 338 17.47 5.49 35.32
N LYS A 339 17.32 5.76 36.62
CA LYS A 339 17.59 7.07 37.23
C LYS A 339 19.05 7.52 37.11
N THR A 340 19.98 6.60 37.12
CA THR A 340 21.42 6.90 36.98
C THR A 340 21.80 7.17 35.52
N MET A 341 21.05 6.62 34.56
CA MET A 341 21.25 6.84 33.11
C MET A 341 20.46 8.04 32.53
N THR A 342 19.39 8.50 33.20
CA THR A 342 18.49 9.56 32.72
C THR A 342 18.65 10.90 33.39
N ASN A 343 19.68 11.13 34.26
CA ASN A 343 19.95 12.44 34.87
C ASN A 343 20.60 13.44 33.89
N ILE A 344 20.01 13.59 32.70
CA ILE A 344 20.18 14.79 31.86
C ILE A 344 18.80 15.17 31.30
N ASN A 345 18.19 16.20 31.97
CA ASN A 345 17.08 17.05 31.50
C ASN A 345 15.72 16.42 31.17
N THR A 346 14.67 16.69 31.87
CA THR A 346 13.82 17.88 31.83
C THR A 346 12.55 17.67 32.68
N ASN A 347 12.27 18.63 33.56
CA ASN A 347 10.95 18.81 34.19
C ASN A 347 9.95 19.32 33.15
N THR A 348 8.99 18.50 32.74
CA THR A 348 7.64 18.94 32.40
C THR A 348 6.69 17.77 32.55
N GLN A 349 5.88 17.80 33.60
CA GLN A 349 4.72 16.91 33.73
C GLN A 349 3.66 17.32 32.71
N ASN A 350 3.56 16.61 31.58
CA ASN A 350 2.39 16.65 30.71
C ASN A 350 1.35 15.67 31.22
N ILE A 351 0.36 16.16 31.98
CA ILE A 351 -0.83 15.38 32.34
C ILE A 351 -1.62 15.17 31.04
N LYS A 352 -1.61 13.93 30.50
CA LYS A 352 -2.49 13.57 29.36
C LYS A 352 -3.94 13.71 29.81
N PRO A 353 -4.82 14.32 29.00
CA PRO A 353 -6.23 14.39 29.33
C PRO A 353 -6.85 12.99 29.41
N ASN A 354 -7.74 12.78 30.40
CA ASN A 354 -8.44 11.50 30.59
C ASN A 354 -9.57 11.33 29.56
N VAL A 355 -9.20 11.11 28.29
CA VAL A 355 -10.13 10.96 27.18
C VAL A 355 -9.78 9.72 26.35
N LYS A 356 -10.80 9.17 25.68
CA LYS A 356 -10.70 8.13 24.65
C LYS A 356 -11.09 8.72 23.30
N TYR A 357 -10.48 8.21 22.23
CA TYR A 357 -10.77 8.61 20.87
C TYR A 357 -11.53 7.48 20.17
N ASN A 358 -12.65 7.84 19.53
CA ASN A 358 -13.46 6.95 18.71
C ASN A 358 -13.48 7.49 17.28
N PHE A 359 -13.14 6.67 16.28
CA PHE A 359 -13.08 7.11 14.90
C PHE A 359 -13.32 5.95 13.93
N HIS A 360 -13.84 6.28 12.76
CA HIS A 360 -14.09 5.36 11.64
C HIS A 360 -14.22 6.13 10.33
N PHE A 361 -14.24 5.39 9.20
CA PHE A 361 -14.37 5.93 7.85
C PHE A 361 -15.61 5.37 7.13
N VAL A 362 -16.68 5.13 7.88
CA VAL A 362 -17.95 4.65 7.34
C VAL A 362 -18.70 5.81 6.72
N ASN A 363 -18.85 5.82 5.41
CA ASN A 363 -19.31 6.89 4.52
C ASN A 363 -18.40 8.15 4.53
N GLN A 364 -17.97 8.60 5.70
CA GLN A 364 -17.18 9.82 5.90
C GLN A 364 -16.19 9.60 7.05
N PRO A 365 -15.00 10.25 7.03
CA PRO A 365 -14.15 10.30 8.23
C PRO A 365 -14.91 10.90 9.40
N PHE A 366 -14.98 10.15 10.48
CA PHE A 366 -15.63 10.53 11.74
C PHE A 366 -14.61 10.45 12.87
N PHE A 367 -14.65 11.42 13.79
CA PHE A 367 -13.79 11.45 14.97
C PHE A 367 -14.55 12.00 16.17
N GLU A 368 -14.44 11.31 17.32
CA GLU A 368 -15.13 11.63 18.54
C GLU A 368 -14.17 11.57 19.73
N ILE A 369 -14.31 12.48 20.66
CA ILE A 369 -13.55 12.53 21.90
C ILE A 369 -14.51 12.17 23.05
N LEU A 370 -14.23 11.09 23.77
CA LEU A 370 -15.05 10.59 24.86
C LEU A 370 -14.29 10.69 26.18
N GLY A 371 -14.92 11.13 27.24
CA GLY A 371 -14.31 11.17 28.59
C GLY A 371 -14.65 12.42 29.39
N ASP A 372 -13.90 12.62 30.47
CA ASP A 372 -14.08 13.75 31.37
C ASP A 372 -12.82 14.66 31.32
N SER A 373 -12.95 15.77 30.60
CA SER A 373 -11.92 16.78 30.43
C SER A 373 -12.55 18.14 30.14
N ASP A 374 -12.06 19.18 30.81
CA ASP A 374 -12.40 20.58 30.58
C ASP A 374 -11.58 21.21 29.46
N LYS A 375 -10.59 20.47 28.92
CA LYS A 375 -9.69 20.95 27.88
C LYS A 375 -10.35 20.98 26.51
N LYS A 376 -9.80 21.82 25.64
CA LYS A 376 -10.15 21.92 24.22
C LYS A 376 -9.14 21.14 23.38
N PHE A 377 -9.64 20.52 22.32
CA PHE A 377 -8.88 19.70 21.40
C PHE A 377 -9.04 20.23 19.96
N ASN A 378 -7.96 20.53 19.29
CA ASN A 378 -7.97 20.84 17.88
C ASN A 378 -7.76 19.54 17.09
N VAL A 379 -8.81 19.10 16.37
CA VAL A 379 -8.79 17.93 15.51
C VAL A 379 -8.55 18.37 14.08
N GLU A 380 -7.52 17.81 13.46
CA GLU A 380 -7.09 18.11 12.11
C GLU A 380 -7.10 16.86 11.24
N PHE A 381 -7.67 16.97 10.04
CA PHE A 381 -7.63 15.93 9.01
C PHE A 381 -6.79 16.42 7.84
N TYR A 382 -5.81 15.62 7.47
CA TYR A 382 -4.92 15.87 6.35
C TYR A 382 -5.15 14.86 5.24
N ASP A 383 -4.96 15.30 4.01
CA ASP A 383 -4.85 14.44 2.82
C ASP A 383 -3.51 14.70 2.11
N SER A 384 -3.34 14.16 0.90
CA SER A 384 -2.12 14.35 0.09
C SER A 384 -1.83 15.82 -0.27
N ASN A 385 -2.83 16.72 -0.14
CA ASN A 385 -2.69 18.15 -0.45
C ASN A 385 -2.48 19.00 0.81
N GLY A 386 -2.35 18.37 1.98
CA GLY A 386 -2.14 19.03 3.26
C GLY A 386 -3.39 19.07 4.15
N LEU A 387 -3.51 20.09 4.99
CA LEU A 387 -4.64 20.25 5.92
C LEU A 387 -5.95 20.44 5.15
N HIS A 388 -6.86 19.48 5.31
CA HIS A 388 -8.18 19.49 4.67
C HIS A 388 -9.27 20.06 5.58
N HIS A 389 -9.25 19.70 6.86
CA HIS A 389 -10.27 20.14 7.82
C HIS A 389 -9.66 20.29 9.21
N ARG A 390 -10.09 21.33 9.93
CA ARG A 390 -9.75 21.59 11.33
C ARG A 390 -10.98 21.98 12.11
N THR A 391 -11.14 21.44 13.30
CA THR A 391 -12.20 21.85 14.23
C THR A 391 -11.75 21.74 15.67
N GLU A 392 -12.28 22.61 16.52
CA GLU A 392 -12.06 22.54 17.96
C GLU A 392 -13.22 21.75 18.61
N LEU A 393 -12.89 20.77 19.43
CA LEU A 393 -13.83 19.93 20.17
C LEU A 393 -13.59 20.02 21.65
N SER A 394 -14.65 19.83 22.45
CA SER A 394 -14.58 19.48 23.87
C SER A 394 -14.73 17.95 24.02
N ALA A 395 -14.46 17.42 25.21
CA ALA A 395 -14.84 16.05 25.54
C ALA A 395 -16.34 15.82 25.27
N ASN A 396 -16.68 14.60 24.85
CA ASN A 396 -18.02 14.15 24.45
C ASN A 396 -18.59 14.89 23.20
N MET A 397 -17.71 15.41 22.35
CA MET A 397 -18.05 15.99 21.05
C MET A 397 -17.39 15.23 19.90
N TRP A 398 -17.96 15.35 18.72
CA TRP A 398 -17.48 14.71 17.50
C TRP A 398 -17.44 15.68 16.31
N THR A 399 -16.67 15.30 15.30
CA THR A 399 -16.61 15.96 14.00
C THR A 399 -16.58 14.94 12.87
N LYS A 400 -16.89 15.39 11.66
CA LYS A 400 -16.78 14.59 10.44
C LYS A 400 -16.34 15.44 9.27
N VAL A 401 -15.73 14.82 8.27
CA VAL A 401 -15.29 15.45 7.03
C VAL A 401 -16.20 15.03 5.89
N SER A 402 -16.69 15.98 5.11
CA SER A 402 -17.63 15.72 4.00
C SER A 402 -16.93 15.14 2.76
N ARG A 403 -16.30 13.97 2.90
CA ARG A 403 -15.70 13.23 1.78
C ARG A 403 -15.98 11.74 1.92
N GLU A 404 -16.64 11.16 0.91
CA GLU A 404 -17.14 9.78 0.97
C GLU A 404 -16.30 8.78 0.16
N TYR A 405 -15.36 9.24 -0.69
CA TYR A 405 -14.44 8.37 -1.42
C TYR A 405 -13.13 8.15 -0.66
N PHE A 406 -12.37 7.14 -1.05
CA PHE A 406 -11.14 6.79 -0.38
C PHE A 406 -10.08 7.91 -0.48
N THR A 407 -9.49 8.22 0.66
CA THR A 407 -8.39 9.19 0.80
C THR A 407 -7.43 8.64 1.85
N ASN A 408 -6.13 8.78 1.63
CA ASN A 408 -5.12 8.46 2.65
C ASN A 408 -5.16 9.53 3.73
N TRP A 409 -6.07 9.35 4.69
CA TRP A 409 -6.27 10.31 5.77
C TRP A 409 -5.16 10.22 6.81
N TYR A 410 -4.71 11.38 7.28
CA TYR A 410 -3.90 11.52 8.47
C TYR A 410 -4.63 12.44 9.44
N ILE A 411 -4.90 11.95 10.65
CA ILE A 411 -5.61 12.67 11.70
C ILE A 411 -4.60 13.09 12.76
N LYS A 412 -4.62 14.36 13.17
CA LYS A 412 -3.88 14.89 14.31
C LYS A 412 -4.83 15.52 15.30
N VAL A 413 -4.58 15.32 16.60
CA VAL A 413 -5.31 15.98 17.67
C VAL A 413 -4.33 16.68 18.58
N TYR A 414 -4.56 17.97 18.79
CA TYR A 414 -3.76 18.80 19.69
C TYR A 414 -4.55 19.16 20.93
N CYS A 415 -3.89 19.17 22.09
CA CYS A 415 -4.38 19.71 23.34
C CYS A 415 -3.29 20.59 23.93
N ASP A 416 -3.60 21.85 24.26
CA ASP A 416 -2.62 22.83 24.78
C ASP A 416 -1.36 22.94 23.89
N ASN A 417 -1.55 22.95 22.56
CA ASN A 417 -0.50 22.97 21.52
C ASN A 417 0.38 21.70 21.44
N ASN A 418 0.13 20.67 22.22
CA ASN A 418 0.82 19.39 22.14
C ASN A 418 -0.01 18.40 21.36
N ILE A 419 0.63 17.56 20.53
CA ILE A 419 -0.03 16.45 19.86
C ILE A 419 -0.35 15.39 20.91
N VAL A 420 -1.64 15.06 21.05
CA VAL A 420 -2.15 14.05 22.00
C VAL A 420 -2.65 12.78 21.32
N PHE A 421 -2.86 12.85 19.99
CA PHE A 421 -3.25 11.71 19.17
C PHE A 421 -2.85 11.95 17.70
N GLU A 422 -2.37 10.91 17.05
CA GLU A 422 -2.11 10.88 15.61
C GLU A 422 -2.55 9.53 15.03
N TYR A 423 -3.07 9.55 13.80
CA TYR A 423 -3.49 8.33 13.11
C TYR A 423 -3.37 8.49 11.59
N ASN A 424 -2.59 7.62 10.95
CA ASN A 424 -2.63 7.42 9.50
C ASN A 424 -3.66 6.35 9.17
N LEU A 425 -4.49 6.58 8.14
CA LEU A 425 -5.48 5.59 7.74
C LEU A 425 -4.80 4.26 7.38
N ASP A 426 -5.09 3.24 8.19
CA ASP A 426 -4.69 1.87 7.97
C ASP A 426 -5.92 0.97 7.96
N LEU A 427 -6.09 0.23 6.85
CA LEU A 427 -7.19 -0.71 6.67
C LEU A 427 -6.79 -2.17 6.90
N THR A 428 -5.54 -2.43 7.29
CA THR A 428 -5.03 -3.80 7.52
C THR A 428 -5.89 -4.54 8.54
N ASN A 429 -6.41 -5.70 8.15
CA ASN A 429 -7.35 -6.52 8.91
C ASN A 429 -8.66 -5.81 9.34
N ARG A 430 -8.94 -4.61 8.86
CA ARG A 430 -10.19 -3.89 9.11
C ARG A 430 -11.29 -4.37 8.17
N ARG A 431 -12.52 -4.34 8.65
CA ARG A 431 -13.71 -4.65 7.85
C ARG A 431 -14.10 -3.43 7.02
N VAL A 432 -13.98 -3.55 5.70
CA VAL A 432 -14.29 -2.50 4.72
C VAL A 432 -15.44 -2.97 3.85
N PHE A 433 -16.47 -2.16 3.75
CA PHE A 433 -17.61 -2.43 2.88
C PHE A 433 -17.48 -1.61 1.59
N ILE A 434 -17.49 -2.28 0.44
CA ILE A 434 -17.56 -1.66 -0.89
C ILE A 434 -18.93 -1.98 -1.49
N SER A 435 -19.75 -0.93 -1.68
CA SER A 435 -21.12 -1.07 -2.19
C SER A 435 -21.22 -0.51 -3.59
N PHE A 436 -21.68 -1.33 -4.55
CA PHE A 436 -21.98 -0.86 -5.90
C PHE A 436 -23.40 -0.29 -5.94
N GLU A 437 -23.52 0.98 -6.26
CA GLU A 437 -24.80 1.69 -6.28
C GLU A 437 -25.50 1.62 -7.66
N SER A 438 -24.85 1.00 -8.64
CA SER A 438 -25.42 0.78 -9.97
C SER A 438 -25.96 -0.64 -10.13
N SER A 439 -27.20 -0.76 -10.63
CA SER A 439 -27.80 -2.04 -11.03
C SER A 439 -27.37 -2.51 -12.41
N SER A 440 -26.61 -1.72 -13.16
CA SER A 440 -26.10 -2.04 -14.50
C SER A 440 -25.20 -3.26 -14.47
N LEU A 441 -25.42 -4.19 -15.39
CA LEU A 441 -24.55 -5.36 -15.57
C LEU A 441 -23.14 -4.96 -15.98
N GLY A 442 -23.02 -3.99 -16.91
CA GLY A 442 -21.73 -3.51 -17.40
C GLY A 442 -20.86 -2.91 -16.30
N ASP A 443 -21.46 -2.07 -15.46
CA ASP A 443 -20.77 -1.43 -14.34
C ASP A 443 -20.24 -2.45 -13.32
N SER A 444 -21.08 -3.43 -12.96
CA SER A 444 -20.66 -4.49 -12.04
C SER A 444 -19.49 -5.34 -12.60
N ILE A 445 -19.52 -5.66 -13.89
CA ILE A 445 -18.45 -6.38 -14.59
C ILE A 445 -17.18 -5.54 -14.67
N ALA A 446 -17.32 -4.24 -14.98
CA ALA A 446 -16.21 -3.32 -15.10
C ALA A 446 -15.47 -3.09 -13.77
N TRP A 447 -16.20 -3.07 -12.65
CA TRP A 447 -15.66 -2.62 -11.37
C TRP A 447 -15.17 -3.75 -10.44
N ILE A 448 -15.74 -4.96 -10.54
CA ILE A 448 -15.47 -6.03 -9.56
C ILE A 448 -13.98 -6.42 -9.44
N PRO A 449 -13.14 -6.43 -10.49
CA PRO A 449 -11.73 -6.83 -10.37
C PRO A 449 -10.96 -5.94 -9.38
N TYR A 450 -11.25 -4.65 -9.38
CA TYR A 450 -10.54 -3.66 -8.55
C TYR A 450 -10.87 -3.74 -7.06
N VAL A 451 -11.99 -4.38 -6.70
CA VAL A 451 -12.30 -4.69 -5.30
C VAL A 451 -11.26 -5.65 -4.71
N LEU A 452 -10.82 -6.64 -5.52
CA LEU A 452 -9.76 -7.55 -5.11
C LEU A 452 -8.39 -6.85 -5.05
N ASP A 453 -8.12 -5.92 -5.97
CA ASP A 453 -6.88 -5.14 -5.95
C ASP A 453 -6.82 -4.22 -4.74
N PHE A 454 -7.94 -3.57 -4.39
CA PHE A 454 -8.05 -2.79 -3.16
C PHE A 454 -7.79 -3.65 -1.91
N LYS A 455 -8.38 -4.87 -1.87
CA LYS A 455 -8.11 -5.82 -0.79
C LYS A 455 -6.63 -6.16 -0.67
N LYS A 456 -5.97 -6.46 -1.80
CA LYS A 456 -4.54 -6.80 -1.82
C LYS A 456 -3.67 -5.63 -1.38
N GLN A 457 -3.96 -4.42 -1.89
CA GLN A 457 -3.21 -3.21 -1.57
C GLN A 457 -3.29 -2.86 -0.08
N HIS A 458 -4.46 -3.03 0.56
CA HIS A 458 -4.71 -2.60 1.93
C HIS A 458 -4.75 -3.75 2.94
N ASN A 459 -4.60 -4.99 2.50
CA ASN A 459 -4.67 -6.20 3.33
C ASN A 459 -5.89 -6.21 4.27
N CYS A 460 -7.06 -5.77 3.78
CA CYS A 460 -8.28 -5.59 4.55
C CYS A 460 -9.28 -6.75 4.36
N ILE A 461 -10.27 -6.83 5.22
CA ILE A 461 -11.39 -7.78 5.10
C ILE A 461 -12.49 -7.08 4.31
N ILE A 462 -12.70 -7.49 3.06
CA ILE A 462 -13.69 -6.85 2.19
C ILE A 462 -15.04 -7.56 2.27
N ILE A 463 -16.06 -6.74 2.55
CA ILE A 463 -17.45 -7.04 2.28
C ILE A 463 -17.83 -6.29 1.00
N VAL A 464 -18.47 -6.96 0.05
CA VAL A 464 -18.89 -6.33 -1.21
C VAL A 464 -20.36 -6.60 -1.48
N SER A 465 -21.05 -5.60 -2.03
CA SER A 465 -22.43 -5.74 -2.49
C SER A 465 -22.54 -5.26 -3.93
N THR A 466 -23.06 -6.13 -4.80
CA THR A 466 -23.42 -5.79 -6.18
C THR A 466 -24.80 -6.34 -6.49
N PHE A 467 -25.52 -5.77 -7.48
CA PHE A 467 -26.80 -6.33 -7.96
C PHE A 467 -26.60 -7.65 -8.73
N TRP A 468 -25.34 -8.07 -8.97
CA TRP A 468 -24.96 -9.23 -9.77
C TRP A 468 -24.04 -10.19 -9.01
N ASN A 469 -24.15 -10.26 -7.68
CA ASN A 469 -23.32 -11.11 -6.80
C ASN A 469 -23.17 -12.55 -7.31
N LYS A 470 -24.24 -13.12 -7.90
CA LYS A 470 -24.25 -14.49 -8.43
C LYS A 470 -23.26 -14.74 -9.57
N LEU A 471 -22.80 -13.69 -10.23
CA LEU A 471 -21.81 -13.79 -11.31
C LEU A 471 -20.36 -13.83 -10.79
N PHE A 472 -20.13 -13.58 -9.48
CA PHE A 472 -18.78 -13.35 -8.97
C PHE A 472 -18.44 -14.16 -7.72
N LYS A 473 -19.44 -14.55 -6.94
CA LYS A 473 -19.25 -15.06 -5.57
C LYS A 473 -18.31 -16.26 -5.45
N LYS A 474 -18.30 -17.16 -6.45
CA LYS A 474 -17.41 -18.34 -6.47
C LYS A 474 -16.03 -18.01 -7.03
N SER A 475 -15.93 -17.06 -7.96
CA SER A 475 -14.68 -16.66 -8.62
C SER A 475 -13.86 -15.72 -7.77
N TYR A 476 -14.44 -15.11 -6.73
CA TYR A 476 -13.78 -14.22 -5.79
C TYR A 476 -14.00 -14.69 -4.34
N PRO A 477 -13.52 -15.89 -3.97
CA PRO A 477 -13.78 -16.49 -2.66
C PRO A 477 -13.15 -15.70 -1.50
N GLU A 478 -12.21 -14.80 -1.78
CA GLU A 478 -11.56 -13.92 -0.81
C GLU A 478 -12.46 -12.75 -0.38
N LEU A 479 -13.59 -12.51 -1.07
CA LEU A 479 -14.53 -11.45 -0.80
C LEU A 479 -15.79 -11.99 -0.10
N GLU A 480 -16.28 -11.26 0.90
CA GLU A 480 -17.57 -11.56 1.56
C GLU A 480 -18.70 -10.87 0.80
N PHE A 481 -19.51 -11.62 0.04
CA PHE A 481 -20.63 -11.05 -0.71
C PHE A 481 -21.90 -10.96 0.13
N VAL A 482 -22.52 -9.79 0.16
CA VAL A 482 -23.82 -9.52 0.78
C VAL A 482 -24.80 -8.95 -0.24
N GLU A 483 -26.10 -9.20 -0.04
CA GLU A 483 -27.12 -8.69 -0.97
C GLU A 483 -27.29 -7.17 -0.81
N PRO A 484 -27.65 -6.45 -1.89
CA PRO A 484 -27.98 -5.03 -1.83
C PRO A 484 -29.03 -4.73 -0.75
N GLY A 485 -28.79 -3.68 0.06
CA GLY A 485 -29.67 -3.32 1.16
C GLY A 485 -29.43 -4.08 2.46
N SER A 486 -28.48 -5.03 2.51
CA SER A 486 -28.11 -5.73 3.74
C SER A 486 -27.48 -4.80 4.77
N THR A 487 -27.83 -5.00 6.06
CA THR A 487 -27.15 -4.32 7.16
C THR A 487 -25.85 -5.02 7.50
N VAL A 488 -24.72 -4.34 7.36
CA VAL A 488 -23.39 -4.86 7.71
C VAL A 488 -22.92 -4.18 9.00
N LYS A 489 -22.50 -4.99 10.00
CA LYS A 489 -22.06 -4.50 11.31
C LYS A 489 -20.53 -4.50 11.42
N ASN A 490 -20.01 -3.75 12.41
CA ASN A 490 -18.60 -3.69 12.76
C ASN A 490 -17.71 -3.26 11.57
N LEU A 491 -18.16 -2.27 10.82
CA LEU A 491 -17.39 -1.68 9.75
C LEU A 491 -16.44 -0.61 10.27
N PHE A 492 -15.22 -0.62 9.75
CA PHE A 492 -14.26 0.46 9.95
C PHE A 492 -14.33 1.49 8.82
N ALA A 493 -14.56 1.04 7.58
CA ALA A 493 -14.75 1.93 6.44
C ALA A 493 -15.87 1.43 5.51
N LEU A 494 -16.46 2.37 4.77
CA LEU A 494 -17.44 2.09 3.72
C LEU A 494 -17.20 3.02 2.55
N TYR A 495 -17.10 2.47 1.33
CA TYR A 495 -16.95 3.21 0.08
C TYR A 495 -18.05 2.79 -0.89
N ARG A 496 -18.70 3.79 -1.48
CA ARG A 496 -19.76 3.59 -2.49
C ARG A 496 -19.19 3.80 -3.87
N ILE A 497 -19.45 2.87 -4.76
CA ILE A 497 -19.02 2.92 -6.15
C ILE A 497 -20.26 3.12 -7.02
N GLY A 498 -20.29 4.19 -7.77
CA GLY A 498 -21.45 4.54 -8.59
C GLY A 498 -21.20 5.81 -9.40
N TRP A 499 -22.27 6.33 -9.93
CA TRP A 499 -22.31 7.57 -10.73
C TRP A 499 -22.78 8.70 -9.82
N PHE A 500 -21.88 9.52 -9.31
CA PHE A 500 -22.20 10.63 -8.43
C PHE A 500 -21.83 11.95 -9.09
N GLU A 501 -22.74 12.90 -9.08
CA GLU A 501 -22.51 14.27 -9.54
C GLU A 501 -22.23 15.21 -8.35
N ASN A 502 -21.49 14.73 -7.37
CA ASN A 502 -21.23 15.44 -6.13
C ASN A 502 -19.75 15.30 -5.75
N GLU A 503 -19.05 16.42 -5.63
CA GLU A 503 -17.62 16.51 -5.32
C GLU A 503 -17.23 15.86 -3.98
N THR A 504 -18.17 15.72 -3.05
CA THR A 504 -17.93 15.01 -1.78
C THR A 504 -17.94 13.50 -1.95
N LYS A 505 -18.58 12.97 -3.00
CA LYS A 505 -18.73 11.55 -3.29
C LYS A 505 -17.81 11.06 -4.37
N GLU A 506 -17.39 11.93 -5.27
CA GLU A 506 -16.58 11.59 -6.42
C GLU A 506 -15.62 12.74 -6.78
N PRO A 507 -14.31 12.47 -6.90
CA PRO A 507 -13.32 13.52 -7.21
C PRO A 507 -13.33 13.99 -8.65
N PHE A 508 -14.07 13.30 -9.55
CA PHE A 508 -14.12 13.56 -10.98
C PHE A 508 -15.55 13.53 -11.50
N TYR A 509 -15.82 14.23 -12.57
CA TYR A 509 -17.09 14.07 -13.28
C TYR A 509 -17.07 12.70 -14.00
N PRO A 510 -17.95 11.75 -13.63
CA PRO A 510 -17.79 10.33 -13.98
C PRO A 510 -17.91 10.05 -15.49
N ASN A 511 -18.62 10.90 -16.24
CA ASN A 511 -18.76 10.76 -17.69
C ASN A 511 -17.43 10.95 -18.44
N THR A 512 -16.54 11.79 -17.91
CA THR A 512 -15.31 12.23 -18.61
C THR A 512 -14.18 11.22 -18.55
N ILE A 513 -14.38 10.09 -17.91
CA ILE A 513 -13.37 9.05 -17.69
C ILE A 513 -13.85 7.67 -18.17
N PRO A 514 -12.94 6.75 -18.49
CA PRO A 514 -13.27 5.35 -18.76
C PRO A 514 -14.05 4.70 -17.61
N LEU A 515 -14.97 3.77 -17.95
CA LEU A 515 -15.85 3.15 -16.95
C LEU A 515 -15.06 2.42 -15.84
N GLN A 516 -13.98 1.74 -16.17
CA GLN A 516 -13.13 1.08 -15.17
C GLN A 516 -12.36 2.09 -14.32
N LYS A 517 -12.07 3.27 -14.85
CA LYS A 517 -11.36 4.32 -14.12
C LYS A 517 -12.22 4.96 -13.03
N THR A 518 -13.53 4.84 -13.09
CA THR A 518 -14.43 5.30 -12.02
C THR A 518 -14.07 4.69 -10.68
N ILE A 519 -14.00 3.36 -10.58
CA ILE A 519 -13.68 2.69 -9.31
C ILE A 519 -12.24 2.92 -8.90
N THR A 520 -11.28 2.94 -9.83
CA THR A 520 -9.88 3.17 -9.48
C THR A 520 -9.66 4.57 -8.92
N ASN A 521 -10.37 5.58 -9.45
CA ASN A 521 -10.32 6.94 -8.90
C ASN A 521 -11.00 7.03 -7.52
N LEU A 522 -12.16 6.38 -7.34
CA LEU A 522 -12.89 6.37 -6.06
C LEU A 522 -12.12 5.65 -4.95
N LEU A 523 -11.35 4.63 -5.28
CA LEU A 523 -10.55 3.84 -4.35
C LEU A 523 -9.06 4.17 -4.36
N LYS A 524 -8.64 5.16 -5.17
CA LYS A 524 -7.24 5.60 -5.32
C LYS A 524 -6.30 4.44 -5.70
N LEU A 525 -6.72 3.66 -6.71
CA LEU A 525 -5.95 2.56 -7.29
C LEU A 525 -5.31 3.00 -8.61
N GLU A 526 -4.23 2.34 -9.01
CA GLU A 526 -3.72 2.45 -10.38
C GLU A 526 -4.71 1.86 -11.38
N HIS A 527 -4.90 2.57 -12.50
CA HIS A 527 -5.79 2.11 -13.55
C HIS A 527 -5.00 1.27 -14.57
N THR A 528 -5.38 0.00 -14.67
CA THR A 528 -5.04 -0.91 -15.77
C THR A 528 -6.32 -1.63 -16.20
N GLU A 529 -6.49 -1.90 -17.49
CA GLU A 529 -7.65 -2.68 -17.95
C GLU A 529 -7.60 -4.10 -17.39
N ILE A 530 -8.56 -4.47 -16.56
CA ILE A 530 -8.63 -5.79 -15.93
C ILE A 530 -9.93 -6.48 -16.32
N LYS A 531 -9.80 -7.68 -16.92
CA LYS A 531 -10.94 -8.53 -17.22
C LYS A 531 -11.35 -9.36 -16.00
N PRO A 532 -12.63 -9.30 -15.55
CA PRO A 532 -13.09 -10.11 -14.43
C PRO A 532 -13.20 -11.59 -14.76
N THR A 533 -13.17 -12.43 -13.75
CA THR A 533 -13.56 -13.84 -13.82
C THR A 533 -15.03 -13.97 -13.41
N LEU A 534 -15.82 -14.70 -14.21
CA LEU A 534 -17.23 -14.93 -13.95
C LEU A 534 -17.49 -16.33 -13.41
N ASP A 535 -18.50 -16.45 -12.54
CA ASP A 535 -19.05 -17.75 -12.08
C ASP A 535 -19.81 -18.41 -13.21
N PHE A 536 -19.08 -18.94 -14.17
CA PHE A 536 -19.67 -19.57 -15.34
C PHE A 536 -19.03 -20.92 -15.66
N VAL A 537 -19.88 -21.93 -15.80
CA VAL A 537 -19.48 -23.24 -16.27
C VAL A 537 -20.22 -23.49 -17.60
N PRO A 538 -19.48 -23.59 -18.71
CA PRO A 538 -20.10 -23.85 -20.01
C PRO A 538 -20.92 -25.15 -20.00
N LYS A 539 -22.13 -25.05 -20.54
CA LYS A 539 -22.96 -26.22 -20.84
C LYS A 539 -22.64 -26.73 -22.27
N SER A 540 -23.33 -27.77 -22.73
CA SER A 540 -23.21 -28.22 -24.11
C SER A 540 -23.49 -27.09 -25.10
N ARG A 541 -22.82 -27.15 -26.26
CA ARG A 541 -23.02 -26.18 -27.34
C ARG A 541 -24.52 -26.17 -27.75
N PRO A 542 -25.16 -24.97 -27.81
CA PRO A 542 -26.62 -24.89 -28.06
C PRO A 542 -27.05 -25.36 -29.44
N MET A 543 -26.18 -25.33 -30.44
CA MET A 543 -26.44 -25.73 -31.82
C MET A 543 -25.16 -26.19 -32.52
N VAL A 544 -25.32 -27.02 -33.55
CA VAL A 544 -24.19 -27.60 -34.29
C VAL A 544 -23.58 -26.60 -35.25
N GLU A 545 -24.41 -25.76 -35.87
CA GLU A 545 -23.98 -24.78 -36.87
C GLU A 545 -23.11 -23.69 -36.24
N LYS A 546 -22.21 -23.09 -36.98
CA LYS A 546 -21.50 -21.90 -36.61
C LYS A 546 -22.46 -20.72 -36.46
N TYR A 547 -22.34 -19.98 -35.41
CA TYR A 547 -23.22 -18.85 -35.18
C TYR A 547 -22.51 -17.67 -34.52
N ILE A 548 -23.05 -16.48 -34.74
CA ILE A 548 -22.64 -15.20 -34.17
C ILE A 548 -23.76 -14.72 -33.26
N THR A 549 -23.41 -14.26 -32.06
CA THR A 549 -24.37 -13.60 -31.16
C THR A 549 -24.41 -12.10 -31.44
N ILE A 550 -25.61 -11.53 -31.48
CA ILE A 550 -25.79 -10.08 -31.61
C ILE A 550 -26.62 -9.52 -30.44
N ALA A 551 -26.37 -8.26 -30.09
CA ALA A 551 -27.23 -7.50 -29.18
C ALA A 551 -27.43 -6.09 -29.73
N ASP A 552 -28.66 -5.84 -30.15
CA ASP A 552 -29.10 -4.62 -30.84
C ASP A 552 -29.86 -3.64 -29.93
N GLU A 553 -29.93 -3.94 -28.62
CA GLU A 553 -30.68 -3.19 -27.62
C GLU A 553 -29.77 -2.58 -26.57
N SER A 554 -30.13 -1.39 -26.13
CA SER A 554 -29.50 -0.71 -24.99
C SER A 554 -30.56 0.07 -24.21
N THR A 555 -30.31 0.30 -22.92
CA THR A 555 -31.16 1.14 -22.05
C THR A 555 -31.17 2.61 -22.46
N ALA A 556 -30.17 3.06 -23.21
CA ALA A 556 -30.06 4.43 -23.69
C ALA A 556 -30.26 4.47 -25.22
N GLY A 557 -31.25 5.22 -25.71
CA GLY A 557 -31.50 5.39 -27.15
C GLY A 557 -30.30 5.98 -27.92
N LEU A 558 -29.48 6.75 -27.26
CA LEU A 558 -28.22 7.29 -27.77
C LEU A 558 -27.17 6.21 -28.16
N LYS A 559 -27.26 5.03 -27.57
CA LYS A 559 -26.35 3.92 -27.85
C LYS A 559 -26.79 3.03 -29.02
N LEU A 560 -28.02 3.21 -29.51
CA LEU A 560 -28.57 2.35 -30.56
C LEU A 560 -27.90 2.63 -31.92
N TRP A 561 -27.58 1.58 -32.66
CA TRP A 561 -27.13 1.71 -34.03
C TRP A 561 -28.32 2.08 -34.93
N ASN A 562 -28.58 3.40 -35.03
CA ASN A 562 -29.75 3.98 -35.67
C ASN A 562 -29.69 4.02 -37.21
N ASN A 563 -28.77 3.29 -37.86
CA ASN A 563 -28.79 3.13 -39.31
C ASN A 563 -30.02 2.29 -39.73
N PRO A 564 -30.89 2.80 -40.61
CA PRO A 564 -32.16 2.15 -40.90
C PRO A 564 -32.05 0.75 -41.53
N LYS A 565 -30.94 0.46 -42.20
CA LYS A 565 -30.65 -0.80 -42.86
C LYS A 565 -29.54 -1.58 -42.22
N GLY A 566 -28.74 -0.96 -41.38
CA GLY A 566 -27.48 -1.47 -40.86
C GLY A 566 -27.53 -2.89 -40.34
N TRP A 567 -28.42 -3.16 -39.39
CA TRP A 567 -28.54 -4.51 -38.83
C TRP A 567 -28.97 -5.54 -39.86
N GLN A 568 -30.01 -5.26 -40.69
CA GLN A 568 -30.53 -6.27 -41.65
C GLN A 568 -29.46 -6.56 -42.72
N GLU A 569 -28.79 -5.57 -43.29
CA GLU A 569 -27.77 -5.79 -44.30
C GLU A 569 -26.57 -6.55 -43.76
N LEU A 570 -26.14 -6.24 -42.52
CA LEU A 570 -25.08 -6.99 -41.82
C LEU A 570 -25.49 -8.45 -41.60
N ILE A 571 -26.71 -8.69 -41.15
CA ILE A 571 -27.28 -10.03 -40.93
C ILE A 571 -27.34 -10.80 -42.23
N ASP A 572 -27.84 -10.19 -43.31
CA ASP A 572 -27.93 -10.84 -44.62
C ASP A 572 -26.54 -11.21 -45.17
N TYR A 573 -25.55 -10.36 -44.97
CA TYR A 573 -24.15 -10.67 -45.34
C TYR A 573 -23.59 -11.87 -44.56
N LEU A 574 -23.72 -11.86 -43.22
CA LEU A 574 -23.18 -12.92 -42.36
C LEU A 574 -23.90 -14.25 -42.57
N THR A 575 -25.22 -14.23 -42.82
CA THR A 575 -25.99 -15.45 -43.18
C THR A 575 -25.61 -15.95 -44.55
N GLY A 576 -25.30 -15.07 -45.51
CA GLY A 576 -24.75 -15.43 -46.82
C GLY A 576 -23.42 -16.18 -46.73
N LEU A 577 -22.62 -15.94 -45.67
CA LEU A 577 -21.38 -16.67 -45.36
C LEU A 577 -21.62 -18.00 -44.62
N GLY A 578 -22.87 -18.34 -44.31
CA GLY A 578 -23.24 -19.59 -43.65
C GLY A 578 -23.36 -19.51 -42.12
N TYR A 579 -23.22 -18.34 -41.50
CA TYR A 579 -23.43 -18.20 -40.08
C TYR A 579 -24.93 -18.16 -39.70
N LYS A 580 -25.30 -18.77 -38.59
CA LYS A 580 -26.56 -18.46 -37.91
C LYS A 580 -26.41 -17.23 -37.04
N ILE A 581 -27.43 -16.39 -37.02
CA ILE A 581 -27.42 -15.16 -36.19
C ILE A 581 -28.37 -15.32 -35.02
N ILE A 582 -27.84 -15.17 -33.80
CA ILE A 582 -28.60 -15.32 -32.55
C ILE A 582 -28.70 -13.96 -31.88
N ASN A 583 -29.91 -13.38 -31.83
CA ASN A 583 -30.13 -12.15 -31.07
C ASN A 583 -30.43 -12.50 -29.62
N ILE A 584 -29.52 -12.06 -28.73
CA ILE A 584 -29.60 -12.30 -27.29
C ILE A 584 -30.18 -11.11 -26.50
N SER A 585 -30.61 -10.06 -27.18
CA SER A 585 -31.33 -8.95 -26.57
C SER A 585 -32.71 -9.40 -26.07
N LYS A 586 -33.17 -8.82 -24.97
CA LYS A 586 -34.43 -9.16 -24.33
C LYS A 586 -35.65 -8.79 -25.22
N HIS A 587 -35.59 -7.62 -25.83
CA HIS A 587 -36.69 -7.09 -26.69
C HIS A 587 -36.22 -6.76 -28.12
N GLY A 588 -35.09 -7.29 -28.54
CA GLY A 588 -34.42 -6.93 -29.80
C GLY A 588 -35.27 -6.91 -31.05
N GLY A 589 -34.81 -6.21 -32.07
CA GLY A 589 -35.51 -5.96 -33.33
C GLY A 589 -35.98 -7.23 -34.10
N ASN A 590 -36.91 -7.05 -34.97
CA ASN A 590 -37.41 -8.11 -35.83
C ASN A 590 -36.68 -8.11 -37.17
N TYR A 591 -35.64 -8.93 -37.29
CA TYR A 591 -34.85 -9.08 -38.51
C TYR A 591 -35.15 -10.45 -39.20
N LYS A 592 -35.02 -10.49 -40.52
CA LYS A 592 -35.04 -11.76 -41.28
C LYS A 592 -33.79 -12.57 -40.95
N ASN A 593 -33.91 -13.88 -40.98
CA ASN A 593 -32.80 -14.82 -40.76
C ASN A 593 -32.14 -14.76 -39.38
N VAL A 594 -32.85 -14.27 -38.35
CA VAL A 594 -32.36 -14.17 -36.99
C VAL A 594 -33.17 -15.10 -36.07
N ILE A 595 -32.45 -15.80 -35.21
CA ILE A 595 -33.05 -16.60 -34.13
C ILE A 595 -33.05 -15.73 -32.88
N LYS A 596 -34.22 -15.41 -32.35
CA LYS A 596 -34.35 -14.73 -31.06
C LYS A 596 -34.27 -15.73 -29.93
N LEU A 597 -33.49 -15.40 -28.93
CA LEU A 597 -33.36 -16.21 -27.73
C LEU A 597 -34.66 -16.13 -26.92
N LYS A 598 -35.30 -17.29 -26.68
CA LYS A 598 -36.53 -17.36 -25.88
C LYS A 598 -36.26 -17.24 -24.39
N ASP A 599 -35.22 -17.92 -23.92
CA ASP A 599 -34.73 -17.82 -22.55
C ASP A 599 -33.53 -16.85 -22.51
N THR A 600 -33.80 -15.65 -22.07
CA THR A 600 -32.79 -14.57 -21.87
C THR A 600 -32.25 -14.51 -20.44
N SER A 601 -32.37 -15.63 -19.68
CA SER A 601 -31.67 -15.74 -18.41
C SER A 601 -30.18 -15.54 -18.62
N ILE A 602 -29.51 -14.96 -17.62
CA ILE A 602 -28.09 -14.59 -17.73
C ILE A 602 -27.22 -15.84 -17.98
N GLU A 603 -27.58 -16.97 -17.36
CA GLU A 603 -26.86 -18.23 -17.49
C GLU A 603 -26.97 -18.80 -18.92
N ASN A 604 -28.15 -18.73 -19.50
CA ASN A 604 -28.37 -19.18 -20.87
C ASN A 604 -27.70 -18.22 -21.87
N THR A 605 -27.82 -16.94 -21.66
CA THR A 605 -27.16 -15.91 -22.47
C THR A 605 -25.64 -16.10 -22.47
N MET A 606 -25.01 -16.35 -21.31
CA MET A 606 -23.58 -16.65 -21.22
C MET A 606 -23.21 -17.90 -22.01
N ASN A 607 -24.05 -18.93 -21.97
CA ASN A 607 -23.79 -20.19 -22.73
C ASN A 607 -23.81 -19.94 -24.25
N TYR A 608 -24.76 -19.16 -24.76
CA TYR A 608 -24.80 -18.78 -26.18
C TYR A 608 -23.59 -17.91 -26.57
N ILE A 609 -23.23 -16.92 -25.77
CA ILE A 609 -22.04 -16.08 -26.00
C ILE A 609 -20.77 -16.95 -26.01
N HIS A 610 -20.61 -17.83 -25.04
CA HIS A 610 -19.41 -18.68 -24.93
C HIS A 610 -19.15 -19.52 -26.17
N HIS A 611 -20.20 -20.12 -26.76
CA HIS A 611 -20.07 -20.98 -27.89
C HIS A 611 -20.21 -20.30 -29.26
N SER A 612 -20.50 -18.98 -29.31
CA SER A 612 -20.51 -18.18 -30.54
C SER A 612 -19.09 -18.02 -31.12
N GLU A 613 -18.98 -17.73 -32.41
CA GLU A 613 -17.69 -17.40 -33.03
C GLU A 613 -17.18 -16.07 -32.46
N PHE A 614 -17.99 -15.02 -32.47
CA PHE A 614 -17.76 -13.72 -31.86
C PHE A 614 -19.11 -13.05 -31.53
N PHE A 615 -19.05 -11.90 -30.88
CA PHE A 615 -20.23 -11.14 -30.51
C PHE A 615 -20.22 -9.77 -31.21
N ILE A 616 -21.38 -9.32 -31.69
CA ILE A 616 -21.57 -7.96 -32.20
C ILE A 616 -22.63 -7.26 -31.39
N GLY A 617 -22.30 -6.06 -30.89
CA GLY A 617 -23.26 -5.29 -30.10
C GLY A 617 -22.92 -3.81 -29.96
N LEU A 618 -23.51 -3.21 -28.97
CA LEU A 618 -23.44 -1.79 -28.67
C LEU A 618 -22.59 -1.56 -27.41
N SER A 619 -22.31 -0.29 -27.07
CA SER A 619 -21.75 0.09 -25.77
C SER A 619 -22.77 -0.26 -24.64
N SER A 620 -22.83 -1.50 -24.22
CA SER A 620 -23.85 -2.02 -23.30
C SER A 620 -23.34 -3.15 -22.41
N GLY A 621 -24.12 -3.52 -21.38
CA GLY A 621 -23.76 -4.60 -20.45
C GLY A 621 -23.51 -5.96 -21.11
N LEU A 622 -24.15 -6.28 -22.26
CA LEU A 622 -23.91 -7.53 -22.98
C LEU A 622 -22.55 -7.54 -23.68
N SER A 623 -22.03 -6.41 -24.12
CA SER A 623 -20.65 -6.29 -24.62
C SER A 623 -19.62 -6.55 -23.50
N TRP A 624 -19.83 -5.97 -22.32
CA TRP A 624 -19.02 -6.24 -21.13
C TRP A 624 -19.07 -7.71 -20.72
N LEU A 625 -20.26 -8.33 -20.76
CA LEU A 625 -20.42 -9.76 -20.45
C LEU A 625 -19.67 -10.65 -21.46
N SER A 626 -19.77 -10.31 -22.75
CA SER A 626 -19.11 -11.06 -23.83
C SER A 626 -17.58 -10.97 -23.70
N TRP A 627 -17.05 -9.78 -23.43
CA TRP A 627 -15.65 -9.57 -23.18
C TRP A 627 -15.16 -10.34 -21.94
N ALA A 628 -15.92 -10.30 -20.85
CA ALA A 628 -15.59 -11.02 -19.62
C ALA A 628 -15.54 -12.55 -19.83
N LEU A 629 -16.40 -13.09 -20.71
CA LEU A 629 -16.37 -14.49 -21.13
C LEU A 629 -15.22 -14.83 -22.09
N GLY A 630 -14.36 -13.85 -22.43
CA GLY A 630 -13.24 -14.04 -23.35
C GLY A 630 -13.63 -14.07 -24.83
N LYS A 631 -14.86 -13.66 -25.16
CA LYS A 631 -15.33 -13.60 -26.54
C LYS A 631 -14.84 -12.30 -27.21
N HIS A 632 -14.43 -12.37 -28.48
CA HIS A 632 -14.13 -11.18 -29.26
C HIS A 632 -15.40 -10.34 -29.43
N VAL A 633 -15.31 -9.06 -29.15
CA VAL A 633 -16.45 -8.13 -29.21
C VAL A 633 -16.28 -7.17 -30.38
N VAL A 634 -17.26 -7.14 -31.26
CA VAL A 634 -17.43 -6.09 -32.26
C VAL A 634 -18.40 -5.07 -31.66
N MET A 635 -17.89 -3.90 -31.31
CA MET A 635 -18.68 -2.85 -30.62
C MET A 635 -18.99 -1.69 -31.57
N ILE A 636 -20.24 -1.53 -31.93
CA ILE A 636 -20.71 -0.40 -32.75
C ILE A 636 -21.08 0.75 -31.81
N SER A 637 -20.26 1.81 -31.76
CA SER A 637 -20.50 2.92 -30.86
C SER A 637 -19.74 4.20 -31.28
N ASN A 638 -20.48 5.30 -31.42
CA ASN A 638 -19.96 6.66 -31.56
C ASN A 638 -20.36 7.56 -30.37
N PHE A 639 -21.08 7.04 -29.40
CA PHE A 639 -21.58 7.82 -28.26
C PHE A 639 -20.53 8.04 -27.18
N THR A 640 -19.70 7.02 -26.95
CA THR A 640 -18.57 7.05 -26.00
C THR A 640 -17.25 7.15 -26.75
N GLU A 641 -16.24 7.74 -26.12
CA GLU A 641 -14.86 7.73 -26.62
C GLU A 641 -14.30 6.28 -26.67
N SER A 642 -13.22 6.10 -27.44
CA SER A 642 -12.71 4.76 -27.77
C SER A 642 -12.19 3.97 -26.58
N ASP A 643 -11.77 4.64 -25.52
CA ASP A 643 -11.22 4.08 -24.28
C ASP A 643 -12.24 4.03 -23.12
N HIS A 644 -13.50 4.43 -23.36
CA HIS A 644 -14.51 4.44 -22.31
C HIS A 644 -14.87 3.01 -21.85
N GLU A 645 -14.96 2.07 -22.77
CA GLU A 645 -15.09 0.64 -22.48
C GLU A 645 -13.71 -0.02 -22.60
N PHE A 646 -13.70 -1.35 -22.49
CA PHE A 646 -12.50 -2.17 -22.70
C PHE A 646 -11.98 -2.07 -24.16
N THR A 647 -10.67 -2.19 -24.30
CA THR A 647 -9.97 -2.12 -25.59
C THR A 647 -9.42 -3.48 -26.03
N SER A 648 -9.04 -4.35 -25.11
CA SER A 648 -8.53 -5.68 -25.41
C SER A 648 -9.64 -6.59 -25.95
N ASN A 649 -9.29 -7.41 -26.92
CA ASN A 649 -10.21 -8.37 -27.56
C ASN A 649 -11.51 -7.72 -28.10
N CYS A 650 -11.37 -6.49 -28.64
CA CYS A 650 -12.45 -5.64 -29.12
C CYS A 650 -12.11 -5.02 -30.48
N THR A 651 -13.04 -5.12 -31.43
CA THR A 651 -13.05 -4.32 -32.66
C THR A 651 -14.12 -3.25 -32.50
N ARG A 652 -13.67 -2.03 -32.21
CA ARG A 652 -14.61 -0.90 -32.06
C ARG A 652 -14.89 -0.28 -33.42
N ILE A 653 -16.16 -0.12 -33.76
CA ILE A 653 -16.63 0.47 -34.99
C ILE A 653 -17.11 1.88 -34.73
N THR A 654 -16.37 2.86 -35.27
CA THR A 654 -16.66 4.31 -35.15
C THR A 654 -16.71 4.96 -36.53
N ASN A 655 -17.26 6.15 -36.58
CA ASN A 655 -17.13 7.07 -37.74
C ASN A 655 -16.73 8.46 -37.24
N ASP A 656 -15.46 8.77 -37.33
CA ASP A 656 -14.87 10.00 -36.81
C ASP A 656 -15.06 11.21 -37.74
N SER A 657 -15.69 11.00 -38.93
CA SER A 657 -16.02 12.07 -39.87
C SER A 657 -17.23 12.91 -39.45
N VAL A 658 -17.96 12.48 -38.43
CA VAL A 658 -19.13 13.15 -37.85
C VAL A 658 -18.92 13.35 -36.34
N CYS A 659 -19.87 14.05 -35.69
CA CYS A 659 -19.78 14.23 -34.24
C CYS A 659 -19.80 12.87 -33.50
N ASN A 660 -18.96 12.74 -32.47
CA ASN A 660 -18.83 11.52 -31.68
C ASN A 660 -18.45 11.87 -30.22
N GLY A 661 -18.38 10.86 -29.34
CA GLY A 661 -17.86 10.98 -27.97
C GLY A 661 -18.68 11.91 -27.06
N CYS A 662 -19.97 12.13 -27.33
CA CYS A 662 -20.79 13.09 -26.57
C CYS A 662 -20.87 12.76 -25.08
N TRP A 663 -20.84 11.47 -24.72
CA TRP A 663 -20.87 11.02 -23.33
C TRP A 663 -19.69 11.54 -22.52
N ASN A 664 -18.50 11.53 -23.11
CA ASN A 664 -17.26 11.85 -22.40
C ASN A 664 -16.91 13.36 -22.43
N LYS A 665 -17.77 14.19 -23.03
CA LYS A 665 -17.56 15.64 -23.11
C LYS A 665 -18.17 16.34 -21.90
N SER A 666 -17.37 17.09 -21.18
CA SER A 666 -17.77 17.80 -19.94
C SER A 666 -18.83 18.86 -20.14
N GLU A 667 -18.96 19.42 -21.35
CA GLU A 667 -19.98 20.39 -21.69
C GLU A 667 -21.39 19.78 -21.81
N PHE A 668 -21.53 18.47 -21.95
CA PHE A 668 -22.84 17.80 -22.02
C PHE A 668 -23.13 17.09 -20.70
N ARG A 669 -24.11 17.61 -19.98
CA ARG A 669 -24.67 16.94 -18.80
C ARG A 669 -25.87 16.14 -19.20
N PHE A 670 -25.86 14.83 -18.97
CA PHE A 670 -26.98 13.95 -19.24
C PHE A 670 -27.81 13.79 -17.97
N ASP A 671 -29.06 14.24 -17.98
CA ASP A 671 -30.01 13.90 -16.94
C ASP A 671 -30.34 12.40 -17.02
N ARG A 672 -30.48 11.73 -15.90
CA ARG A 672 -30.79 10.28 -15.81
C ARG A 672 -32.11 9.91 -16.52
N GLY A 673 -33.00 10.85 -16.74
CA GLY A 673 -34.24 10.65 -17.48
C GLY A 673 -34.13 10.83 -19.01
N ASP A 674 -33.05 11.40 -19.52
CA ASP A 674 -33.01 11.99 -20.86
C ASP A 674 -31.96 11.33 -21.80
N TRP A 675 -31.74 10.06 -21.65
CA TRP A 675 -30.72 9.31 -22.40
C TRP A 675 -31.13 8.94 -23.84
N ASN A 676 -32.26 9.47 -24.30
CA ASN A 676 -32.86 9.16 -25.60
C ASN A 676 -32.77 10.32 -26.61
N TRP A 677 -32.04 11.36 -26.31
CA TRP A 677 -31.92 12.53 -27.20
C TRP A 677 -30.47 12.83 -27.57
N CYS A 678 -30.29 13.44 -28.77
CA CYS A 678 -28.96 13.87 -29.23
C CYS A 678 -28.61 15.25 -28.59
N PRO A 679 -27.52 15.38 -27.80
CA PRO A 679 -27.18 16.63 -27.13
C PRO A 679 -26.85 17.76 -28.12
N ILE A 680 -26.26 17.42 -29.29
CA ILE A 680 -25.81 18.41 -30.27
C ILE A 680 -26.90 18.71 -31.31
N HIS A 681 -27.62 17.70 -31.79
CA HIS A 681 -28.48 17.80 -32.96
C HIS A 681 -29.95 17.45 -32.69
N LYS A 682 -30.40 17.53 -31.43
CA LYS A 682 -31.80 17.25 -31.06
C LYS A 682 -32.79 18.05 -31.94
N GLY A 683 -33.77 17.35 -32.53
CA GLY A 683 -34.82 17.93 -33.34
C GLY A 683 -34.39 18.42 -34.74
N THR A 684 -33.16 18.11 -35.17
CA THR A 684 -32.69 18.43 -36.52
C THR A 684 -32.57 17.16 -37.40
N PRO A 685 -32.47 17.28 -38.74
CA PRO A 685 -32.18 16.12 -39.60
C PRO A 685 -30.89 15.34 -39.27
N ARG A 686 -29.95 16.02 -38.61
CA ARG A 686 -28.69 15.44 -38.16
C ARG A 686 -28.78 14.63 -36.85
N GLN A 687 -29.94 14.59 -36.21
CA GLN A 687 -30.12 13.87 -34.98
C GLN A 687 -29.67 12.39 -35.11
N PHE A 688 -28.77 11.94 -34.25
CA PHE A 688 -28.14 10.63 -34.27
C PHE A 688 -27.30 10.35 -35.55
N GLU A 689 -26.79 11.38 -36.24
CA GLU A 689 -25.95 11.16 -37.43
C GLU A 689 -24.73 10.27 -37.12
N CYS A 690 -24.17 10.39 -35.91
CA CYS A 690 -23.02 9.59 -35.46
C CYS A 690 -23.25 8.08 -35.68
N HIS A 691 -24.39 7.53 -35.27
CA HIS A 691 -24.70 6.12 -35.47
C HIS A 691 -25.38 5.82 -36.80
N LYS A 692 -26.12 6.77 -37.37
CA LYS A 692 -26.70 6.60 -38.71
C LYS A 692 -25.64 6.51 -39.81
N SER A 693 -24.53 7.20 -39.66
CA SER A 693 -23.41 7.23 -40.60
C SER A 693 -22.52 5.99 -40.59
N ILE A 694 -22.61 5.17 -39.54
CA ILE A 694 -21.96 3.85 -39.56
C ILE A 694 -22.83 2.94 -40.44
N THR A 695 -22.35 2.65 -41.67
CA THR A 695 -23.07 1.76 -42.60
C THR A 695 -22.69 0.31 -42.36
N SER A 696 -23.49 -0.61 -42.91
CA SER A 696 -23.20 -2.06 -42.88
C SER A 696 -21.83 -2.38 -43.53
N GLU A 697 -21.48 -1.68 -44.62
CA GLU A 697 -20.22 -1.87 -45.32
C GLU A 697 -19.02 -1.48 -44.46
N ILE A 698 -19.11 -0.41 -43.64
CA ILE A 698 -18.09 -0.02 -42.68
C ILE A 698 -17.89 -1.15 -41.67
N VAL A 699 -18.97 -1.69 -41.11
CA VAL A 699 -18.90 -2.79 -40.14
C VAL A 699 -18.29 -4.02 -40.79
N ILE A 700 -18.82 -4.47 -41.94
CA ILE A 700 -18.36 -5.64 -42.70
C ILE A 700 -16.86 -5.53 -43.01
N LYS A 701 -16.41 -4.37 -43.49
CA LYS A 701 -15.00 -4.15 -43.79
C LYS A 701 -14.08 -4.34 -42.57
N GLN A 702 -14.52 -3.87 -41.42
CA GLN A 702 -13.71 -3.94 -40.20
C GLN A 702 -13.69 -5.31 -39.55
N ILE A 703 -14.68 -6.15 -39.78
CA ILE A 703 -14.77 -7.51 -39.21
C ILE A 703 -14.21 -8.61 -40.12
N GLN A 704 -13.69 -8.30 -41.30
CA GLN A 704 -13.16 -9.28 -42.25
C GLN A 704 -12.17 -10.28 -41.64
N HIS A 705 -11.36 -9.82 -40.71
CA HIS A 705 -10.38 -10.64 -40.01
C HIS A 705 -10.96 -11.65 -39.03
N LEU A 706 -12.28 -11.61 -38.76
CA LEU A 706 -13.00 -12.51 -37.87
C LEU A 706 -13.78 -13.56 -38.62
N LEU A 707 -14.00 -13.37 -39.94
CA LEU A 707 -14.77 -14.22 -40.82
C LEU A 707 -13.88 -15.25 -41.49
#